data_bc74b556ce633d75d0357cc4744fa896
#
_entry.id   bc74b556ce633d75d0357cc4744fa896
#
_cell.length_a   1.000
_cell.length_b   1.000
_cell.length_c   1.000
_cell.angle_alpha   90.00
_cell.angle_beta   90.00
_cell.angle_gamma   90.00
#
_symmetry.space_group_name_H-M   'P 1'
#
loop_
_entity.id
_entity.type
_entity.pdbx_description
1 polymer ?
#
loop_
_entity_poly.entity_id
_entity_poly.type
_entity_poly.pdbx_seq_one_letter_code
_entity_poly.pdbx_strand_id
1 'polypeptide(L)'
;MFDPEGGSNRAGRQNPRKPSNDDPIILNVETDGGDGPQPSSNVPPKRPSGPRITSKPNRPRKPSNGSKIFIGVVLALAIVIGLFFALAQFVTDVMWYSQLGFQSVIWTQLGTRVGLWLAYAVLIAAVGFISATLAIWARPDAADGSTIRVNGDTIEIGKSVSSKSARRIAVVISLIVGLVFGSQFNANWSEILLMFNAQSFGTKDPQFGIDNGFYVFVLPGLKLIMSAVSLLLLAGIIFSIVTHVLMGGIRITMPVNGHGLFHITKRARRQIGIWLMLNMFAWAANQVLGVFSHLTEEGSRITGATYTTVNATIPVTFIMAAITAILGVILGLWIMKSHTLEGSAPIAARASEALKAWKVPTVAIASAIVVSLVLTVAWPVLLQRFRVNPNAQEMESTYIQRNIDATRAAYGLDKVKAEQYKATTEGEEGALADSAESTAQIRLLDPQIISPTFKQLQQSKQYYTFADTVAVDKYDVDGVSQDTVIAARELDLDGLDNRNWVNDHTVYTHGYGVVAAYGNKVTADGQPKFFEAGIPTQGKLTDSEKYEPRIYFSPNATEYSIVGAPEGTKSWEFDYPTGSEGATNTFKGDGGPKIGNIFSRLLYAIRFGSDQILFSNRVNSNSQILYDRSPKAVSYTHLTLPTN
;
A
#
# COMPACT_ATOMS: atom_id res chain seq x y z
N MET A 1 23.77 -15.96 -31.75
CA MET A 1 24.85 -16.77 -32.34
C MET A 1 25.78 -17.15 -31.19
N PHE A 2 25.93 -18.44 -31.00
CA PHE A 2 26.72 -19.15 -29.98
C PHE A 2 26.15 -19.26 -28.56
N ASP A 3 25.45 -20.36 -28.36
CA ASP A 3 25.54 -21.22 -27.19
C ASP A 3 26.79 -22.10 -27.34
N PRO A 4 27.48 -22.55 -26.28
CA PRO A 4 27.35 -23.93 -25.93
C PRO A 4 27.41 -24.29 -24.44
N GLU A 5 26.61 -25.30 -24.12
CA GLU A 5 26.68 -26.34 -23.11
C GLU A 5 28.03 -26.63 -22.40
N GLY A 6 27.91 -27.07 -21.16
CA GLY A 6 28.96 -27.70 -20.41
C GLY A 6 28.59 -27.98 -18.96
N GLY A 7 28.02 -29.16 -18.72
CA GLY A 7 27.61 -29.63 -17.42
C GLY A 7 28.76 -30.01 -16.48
N SER A 8 28.51 -30.09 -15.19
CA SER A 8 28.98 -31.18 -14.33
C SER A 8 28.30 -31.18 -12.97
N ASN A 9 27.78 -32.32 -12.63
CA ASN A 9 27.40 -32.95 -11.38
C ASN A 9 28.10 -32.44 -10.10
N ARG A 10 27.30 -32.24 -9.03
CA ARG A 10 27.56 -32.82 -7.70
C ARG A 10 26.30 -32.74 -6.81
N ALA A 11 25.74 -33.91 -6.58
CA ALA A 11 25.44 -34.58 -5.31
C ALA A 11 25.04 -33.66 -4.13
N GLY A 12 23.78 -33.60 -3.71
CA GLY A 12 23.23 -34.50 -2.72
C GLY A 12 23.35 -33.95 -1.29
N ARG A 13 22.33 -33.30 -0.76
CA ARG A 13 21.97 -33.40 0.67
C ARG A 13 20.46 -33.35 0.79
N GLN A 14 19.90 -34.53 1.07
CA GLN A 14 18.51 -34.73 1.47
C GLN A 14 18.33 -34.23 2.91
N ASN A 15 17.31 -33.40 3.12
CA ASN A 15 16.73 -33.15 4.44
C ASN A 15 15.52 -34.05 4.63
N PRO A 16 15.33 -34.69 5.77
CA PRO A 16 14.25 -35.64 6.01
C PRO A 16 12.93 -34.91 6.26
N ARG A 17 11.89 -35.34 5.53
CA ARG A 17 10.47 -34.95 5.74
C ARG A 17 9.96 -35.59 7.03
N LYS A 18 9.24 -34.80 7.82
CA LYS A 18 8.35 -35.29 8.90
C LYS A 18 7.17 -36.04 8.28
N PRO A 19 6.73 -37.14 8.88
CA PRO A 19 5.56 -37.89 8.41
C PRO A 19 4.24 -37.18 8.77
N SER A 20 3.31 -37.16 7.82
CA SER A 20 1.92 -36.80 7.97
C SER A 20 1.15 -37.99 8.57
N ASN A 21 0.38 -37.73 9.63
CA ASN A 21 -0.57 -38.65 10.21
C ASN A 21 -1.85 -38.64 9.37
N ASP A 22 -2.03 -39.64 8.52
CA ASP A 22 -3.33 -40.05 7.98
C ASP A 22 -3.15 -41.40 7.26
N ASP A 23 -3.15 -42.49 8.04
CA ASP A 23 -3.38 -43.82 7.50
C ASP A 23 -4.33 -44.61 8.43
N PRO A 24 -5.34 -45.28 7.87
CA PRO A 24 -6.36 -46.00 8.68
C PRO A 24 -5.84 -47.34 9.21
N ILE A 25 -6.10 -47.56 10.48
CA ILE A 25 -5.77 -48.81 11.18
C ILE A 25 -6.71 -49.93 10.70
N ILE A 26 -6.16 -50.93 10.03
CA ILE A 26 -6.81 -52.19 9.72
C ILE A 26 -6.53 -53.15 10.89
N LEU A 27 -7.59 -53.53 11.61
CA LEU A 27 -7.56 -54.61 12.62
C LEU A 27 -7.83 -55.94 11.94
N ASN A 28 -6.82 -56.81 11.89
CA ASN A 28 -6.99 -58.23 11.57
C ASN A 28 -7.55 -58.95 12.79
N VAL A 29 -8.67 -59.67 12.60
CA VAL A 29 -9.21 -60.63 13.55
C VAL A 29 -8.81 -62.02 13.06
N GLU A 30 -7.97 -62.69 13.80
CA GLU A 30 -7.69 -64.14 13.66
C GLU A 30 -8.85 -64.92 14.23
N THR A 31 -9.36 -65.85 13.42
CA THR A 31 -10.31 -66.91 13.83
C THR A 31 -9.53 -68.11 14.23
N ASP A 32 -9.82 -68.64 15.43
CA ASP A 32 -9.46 -70.03 15.77
C ASP A 32 -10.70 -70.81 16.14
N GLY A 33 -10.82 -72.05 15.61
CA GLY A 33 -11.97 -72.87 15.66
C GLY A 33 -11.85 -73.98 16.70
N GLY A 34 -13.01 -74.56 17.11
CA GLY A 34 -13.05 -75.74 17.99
C GLY A 34 -14.46 -76.15 18.36
N ASP A 35 -14.91 -77.23 17.76
CA ASP A 35 -15.96 -78.22 17.90
C ASP A 35 -16.93 -78.19 19.08
N GLY A 36 -18.19 -78.52 18.74
CA GLY A 36 -19.41 -78.69 19.52
C GLY A 36 -19.47 -79.87 20.53
N PRO A 37 -20.62 -80.25 21.09
CA PRO A 37 -21.92 -80.55 20.45
C PRO A 37 -23.18 -80.09 21.23
N GLN A 38 -24.35 -80.17 20.57
CA GLN A 38 -25.74 -80.06 21.11
C GLN A 38 -26.14 -81.29 21.96
N PRO A 39 -27.32 -81.38 22.76
CA PRO A 39 -28.60 -80.69 22.49
C PRO A 39 -29.48 -80.31 23.72
N SER A 40 -30.62 -79.72 23.41
CA SER A 40 -31.95 -79.75 24.03
C SER A 40 -32.29 -78.95 25.28
N SER A 41 -33.27 -78.12 25.20
CA SER A 41 -34.63 -78.16 25.74
C SER A 41 -35.21 -76.76 26.04
N ASN A 42 -36.46 -76.60 25.65
CA ASN A 42 -37.40 -75.51 25.83
C ASN A 42 -37.51 -74.98 27.26
N VAL A 43 -37.24 -73.62 27.42
CA VAL A 43 -37.92 -72.75 28.40
C VAL A 43 -37.77 -71.32 27.92
N PRO A 44 -38.81 -70.44 27.87
CA PRO A 44 -38.71 -69.10 27.42
C PRO A 44 -38.02 -68.23 28.49
N PRO A 45 -36.93 -67.49 28.15
CA PRO A 45 -36.28 -66.63 29.12
C PRO A 45 -36.96 -65.26 29.24
N LYS A 46 -37.16 -64.85 30.47
CA LYS A 46 -37.45 -63.46 30.88
C LYS A 46 -36.38 -62.51 30.35
N ARG A 47 -36.82 -61.42 29.74
CA ARG A 47 -35.96 -60.31 29.31
C ARG A 47 -35.21 -59.72 30.51
N PRO A 48 -33.89 -59.63 30.52
CA PRO A 48 -33.14 -58.76 31.46
C PRO A 48 -33.34 -57.33 31.08
N SER A 49 -33.71 -56.50 32.02
CA SER A 49 -33.68 -55.05 31.93
C SER A 49 -32.21 -54.55 31.84
N GLY A 50 -31.75 -54.25 30.65
CA GLY A 50 -30.47 -53.64 30.45
C GLY A 50 -30.44 -52.20 31.01
N PRO A 51 -29.31 -51.73 31.50
CA PRO A 51 -29.18 -50.36 32.01
C PRO A 51 -29.42 -49.37 30.91
N ARG A 52 -30.41 -48.49 31.08
CA ARG A 52 -30.61 -47.30 30.22
C ARG A 52 -29.39 -46.40 30.34
N ILE A 53 -28.49 -46.43 29.34
CA ILE A 53 -27.48 -45.40 29.16
C ILE A 53 -28.19 -44.17 28.60
N THR A 54 -28.62 -43.29 29.49
CA THR A 54 -29.02 -41.93 29.10
C THR A 54 -27.76 -41.08 28.90
N SER A 55 -27.13 -41.20 27.75
CA SER A 55 -26.16 -40.21 27.33
C SER A 55 -26.94 -38.94 26.94
N LYS A 56 -27.10 -38.03 27.87
CA LYS A 56 -27.49 -36.66 27.55
C LYS A 56 -26.38 -36.08 26.65
N PRO A 57 -26.72 -35.51 25.48
CA PRO A 57 -25.70 -34.79 24.68
C PRO A 57 -25.09 -33.71 25.55
N ASN A 58 -23.75 -33.73 25.68
CA ASN A 58 -23.00 -32.67 26.36
C ASN A 58 -23.27 -31.35 25.64
N ARG A 59 -24.23 -30.61 26.13
CA ARG A 59 -24.37 -29.18 25.71
C ARG A 59 -23.09 -28.47 26.13
N PRO A 60 -22.42 -27.75 25.21
CA PRO A 60 -21.26 -26.96 25.60
C PRO A 60 -21.65 -26.06 26.78
N ARG A 61 -20.94 -26.20 27.89
CA ARG A 61 -21.16 -25.37 29.07
C ARG A 61 -21.02 -23.90 28.65
N LYS A 62 -22.10 -23.14 28.80
CA LYS A 62 -22.00 -21.67 28.63
C LYS A 62 -20.89 -21.16 29.54
N PRO A 63 -19.95 -20.35 29.04
CA PRO A 63 -18.87 -19.82 29.87
C PRO A 63 -19.47 -19.12 31.08
N SER A 64 -18.90 -19.38 32.27
CA SER A 64 -19.34 -18.80 33.52
C SER A 64 -19.21 -17.25 33.42
N ASN A 65 -20.02 -16.51 34.16
CA ASN A 65 -19.92 -15.05 34.17
C ASN A 65 -18.50 -14.57 34.59
N GLY A 66 -17.83 -15.31 35.46
CA GLY A 66 -16.43 -15.04 35.83
C GLY A 66 -15.45 -15.16 34.65
N SER A 67 -15.63 -16.19 33.80
CA SER A 67 -14.81 -16.34 32.56
C SER A 67 -15.04 -15.21 31.57
N LYS A 68 -16.27 -14.71 31.42
CA LYS A 68 -16.58 -13.57 30.52
C LYS A 68 -15.98 -12.26 31.06
N ILE A 69 -16.02 -12.04 32.37
CA ILE A 69 -15.41 -10.87 33.03
C ILE A 69 -13.90 -10.97 32.87
N PHE A 70 -13.27 -12.12 33.10
CA PHE A 70 -11.83 -12.30 32.92
C PHE A 70 -11.39 -12.02 31.47
N ILE A 71 -12.08 -12.59 30.47
CA ILE A 71 -11.81 -12.32 29.05
C ILE A 71 -11.99 -10.82 28.74
N GLY A 72 -13.03 -10.19 29.27
CA GLY A 72 -13.27 -8.76 29.12
C GLY A 72 -12.13 -7.89 29.69
N VAL A 73 -11.63 -8.25 30.87
CA VAL A 73 -10.50 -7.53 31.53
C VAL A 73 -9.20 -7.74 30.72
N VAL A 74 -8.91 -8.96 30.28
CA VAL A 74 -7.72 -9.24 29.44
C VAL A 74 -7.78 -8.48 28.12
N LEU A 75 -8.94 -8.45 27.47
CA LEU A 75 -9.14 -7.70 26.23
C LEU A 75 -8.99 -6.18 26.46
N ALA A 76 -9.59 -5.65 27.53
CA ALA A 76 -9.45 -4.24 27.89
C ALA A 76 -8.00 -3.88 28.18
N LEU A 77 -7.27 -4.73 28.92
CA LEU A 77 -5.85 -4.54 29.19
C LEU A 77 -5.01 -4.57 27.91
N ALA A 78 -5.27 -5.51 27.02
CA ALA A 78 -4.60 -5.59 25.71
C ALA A 78 -4.85 -4.34 24.85
N ILE A 79 -6.09 -3.83 24.85
CA ILE A 79 -6.43 -2.58 24.17
C ILE A 79 -5.70 -1.39 24.78
N VAL A 80 -5.65 -1.29 26.11
CA VAL A 80 -4.94 -0.20 26.80
C VAL A 80 -3.44 -0.25 26.52
N ILE A 81 -2.83 -1.43 26.54
CA ILE A 81 -1.41 -1.61 26.20
C ILE A 81 -1.17 -1.25 24.73
N GLY A 82 -1.99 -1.75 23.81
CA GLY A 82 -1.86 -1.42 22.39
C GLY A 82 -2.02 0.08 22.11
N LEU A 83 -2.98 0.73 22.78
CA LEU A 83 -3.17 2.19 22.70
C LEU A 83 -1.97 2.95 23.25
N PHE A 84 -1.36 2.47 24.32
CA PHE A 84 -0.18 3.08 24.93
C PHE A 84 1.04 3.01 24.01
N PHE A 85 1.28 1.87 23.34
CA PHE A 85 2.33 1.74 22.32
C PHE A 85 2.07 2.66 21.12
N ALA A 86 0.84 2.69 20.61
CA ALA A 86 0.46 3.58 19.50
C ALA A 86 0.62 5.06 19.88
N LEU A 87 0.27 5.43 21.11
CA LEU A 87 0.44 6.78 21.63
C LEU A 87 1.91 7.16 21.78
N ALA A 88 2.76 6.24 22.24
CA ALA A 88 4.19 6.46 22.36
C ALA A 88 4.82 6.78 21.00
N GLN A 89 4.49 6.00 19.97
CA GLN A 89 4.97 6.25 18.62
C GLN A 89 4.47 7.60 18.08
N PHE A 90 3.18 7.89 18.23
CA PHE A 90 2.61 9.15 17.78
C PHE A 90 3.23 10.38 18.49
N VAL A 91 3.39 10.32 19.80
CA VAL A 91 3.96 11.47 20.57
C VAL A 91 5.42 11.68 20.20
N THR A 92 6.19 10.62 20.01
CA THR A 92 7.60 10.74 19.58
C THR A 92 7.72 11.29 18.18
N ASP A 93 6.80 10.95 17.25
CA ASP A 93 6.75 11.57 15.93
C ASP A 93 6.41 13.07 16.01
N VAL A 94 5.43 13.44 16.85
CA VAL A 94 5.12 14.87 17.09
C VAL A 94 6.34 15.61 17.65
N MET A 95 7.09 15.01 18.56
CA MET A 95 8.31 15.61 19.11
C MET A 95 9.38 15.81 18.02
N TRP A 96 9.55 14.84 17.12
CA TRP A 96 10.48 14.91 15.99
C TRP A 96 10.10 16.02 15.02
N TYR A 97 8.86 16.02 14.52
CA TYR A 97 8.38 17.07 13.61
C TYR A 97 8.37 18.45 14.24
N SER A 98 8.13 18.53 15.58
CA SER A 98 8.18 19.78 16.33
C SER A 98 9.58 20.36 16.35
N GLN A 99 10.57 19.52 16.59
CA GLN A 99 11.96 19.92 16.65
C GLN A 99 12.46 20.45 15.30
N LEU A 100 11.99 19.84 14.20
CA LEU A 100 12.30 20.28 12.83
C LEU A 100 11.50 21.51 12.36
N GLY A 101 10.57 22.03 13.17
CA GLY A 101 9.68 23.13 12.77
C GLY A 101 8.53 22.73 11.85
N PHE A 102 8.34 21.43 11.59
CA PHE A 102 7.33 20.88 10.67
C PHE A 102 6.10 20.29 11.34
N GLN A 103 5.71 20.77 12.51
CA GLN A 103 4.50 20.30 13.19
C GLN A 103 3.23 20.37 12.33
N SER A 104 3.12 21.39 11.47
CA SER A 104 1.98 21.54 10.57
C SER A 104 1.78 20.33 9.67
N VAL A 105 2.86 19.65 9.25
CA VAL A 105 2.79 18.45 8.39
C VAL A 105 2.03 17.34 9.10
N ILE A 106 2.39 17.02 10.35
CA ILE A 106 1.75 15.93 11.09
C ILE A 106 0.28 16.25 11.42
N TRP A 107 -0.02 17.51 11.77
CA TRP A 107 -1.40 17.92 12.06
C TRP A 107 -2.25 17.98 10.80
N THR A 108 -1.71 18.42 9.66
CA THR A 108 -2.40 18.39 8.37
C THR A 108 -2.69 16.94 7.96
N GLN A 109 -1.70 16.06 8.06
CA GLN A 109 -1.87 14.64 7.74
C GLN A 109 -2.93 13.98 8.64
N LEU A 110 -2.81 14.14 9.95
CA LEU A 110 -3.75 13.55 10.91
C LEU A 110 -5.15 14.15 10.76
N GLY A 111 -5.25 15.47 10.68
CA GLY A 111 -6.52 16.19 10.51
C GLY A 111 -7.23 15.77 9.24
N THR A 112 -6.51 15.66 8.12
CA THR A 112 -7.08 15.21 6.85
C THR A 112 -7.52 13.73 6.92
N ARG A 113 -6.69 12.85 7.47
CA ARG A 113 -7.04 11.44 7.67
C ARG A 113 -8.31 11.26 8.50
N VAL A 114 -8.36 11.90 9.66
CA VAL A 114 -9.52 11.83 10.56
C VAL A 114 -10.73 12.52 9.94
N GLY A 115 -10.54 13.67 9.31
CA GLY A 115 -11.59 14.40 8.62
C GLY A 115 -12.25 13.59 7.50
N LEU A 116 -11.45 12.97 6.63
CA LEU A 116 -11.94 12.11 5.55
C LEU A 116 -12.64 10.85 6.11
N TRP A 117 -12.06 10.23 7.13
CA TRP A 117 -12.69 9.08 7.80
C TRP A 117 -14.06 9.44 8.36
N LEU A 118 -14.18 10.52 9.13
CA LEU A 118 -15.45 10.95 9.72
C LEU A 118 -16.45 11.41 8.66
N ALA A 119 -16.01 12.18 7.67
CA ALA A 119 -16.89 12.64 6.59
C ALA A 119 -17.50 11.45 5.85
N TYR A 120 -16.67 10.47 5.49
CA TYR A 120 -17.16 9.28 4.78
C TYR A 120 -18.00 8.37 5.68
N ALA A 121 -17.63 8.22 6.96
CA ALA A 121 -18.45 7.50 7.94
C ALA A 121 -19.85 8.11 8.10
N VAL A 122 -19.94 9.43 8.16
CA VAL A 122 -21.21 10.16 8.22
C VAL A 122 -22.02 9.95 6.94
N LEU A 123 -21.38 10.00 5.76
CA LEU A 123 -22.06 9.76 4.48
C LEU A 123 -22.63 8.33 4.40
N ILE A 124 -21.87 7.31 4.76
CA ILE A 124 -22.36 5.92 4.79
C ILE A 124 -23.51 5.78 5.80
N ALA A 125 -23.35 6.36 6.98
CA ALA A 125 -24.40 6.32 8.01
C ALA A 125 -25.68 7.03 7.53
N ALA A 126 -25.55 8.17 6.86
CA ALA A 126 -26.69 8.90 6.28
C ALA A 126 -27.39 8.09 5.19
N VAL A 127 -26.63 7.51 4.23
CA VAL A 127 -27.18 6.65 3.17
C VAL A 127 -27.88 5.42 3.76
N GLY A 128 -27.25 4.77 4.74
CA GLY A 128 -27.84 3.63 5.45
C GLY A 128 -29.12 4.00 6.17
N PHE A 129 -29.12 5.12 6.89
CA PHE A 129 -30.30 5.65 7.60
C PHE A 129 -31.42 6.03 6.65
N ILE A 130 -31.14 6.74 5.55
CA ILE A 130 -32.10 7.11 4.53
C ILE A 130 -32.71 5.85 3.91
N SER A 131 -31.86 4.90 3.47
CA SER A 131 -32.30 3.63 2.87
C SER A 131 -33.20 2.83 3.81
N ALA A 132 -32.82 2.73 5.08
CA ALA A 132 -33.60 2.01 6.09
C ALA A 132 -34.92 2.74 6.40
N THR A 133 -34.90 4.06 6.51
CA THR A 133 -36.11 4.85 6.79
C THR A 133 -37.12 4.74 5.65
N LEU A 134 -36.66 4.81 4.40
CA LEU A 134 -37.51 4.61 3.21
C LEU A 134 -38.13 3.20 3.19
N ALA A 135 -37.32 2.17 3.53
CA ALA A 135 -37.81 0.79 3.60
C ALA A 135 -38.80 0.58 4.74
N ILE A 136 -38.59 1.19 5.91
CA ILE A 136 -39.52 1.14 7.05
C ILE A 136 -40.84 1.87 6.69
N TRP A 137 -40.76 3.02 6.02
CA TRP A 137 -41.94 3.75 5.56
C TRP A 137 -42.74 3.01 4.46
N ALA A 138 -42.01 2.24 3.66
CA ALA A 138 -42.56 1.38 2.62
C ALA A 138 -43.13 0.04 3.13
N ARG A 139 -43.18 -0.17 4.45
CA ARG A 139 -43.70 -1.40 5.06
C ARG A 139 -45.14 -1.67 4.58
N PRO A 140 -45.48 -2.95 4.21
CA PRO A 140 -46.85 -3.33 3.92
C PRO A 140 -47.73 -3.13 5.16
N ASP A 141 -48.94 -2.55 4.96
CA ASP A 141 -49.96 -2.46 6.00
C ASP A 141 -50.31 -3.87 6.44
N ALA A 142 -50.27 -4.12 7.76
CA ALA A 142 -50.63 -5.35 8.43
C ALA A 142 -50.46 -6.61 7.57
N ALA A 143 -49.21 -7.04 7.43
CA ALA A 143 -49.03 -8.41 7.06
C ALA A 143 -49.53 -9.23 8.25
N ASP A 144 -50.67 -9.87 8.12
CA ASP A 144 -51.11 -10.95 8.97
C ASP A 144 -49.87 -11.80 9.23
N GLY A 145 -49.52 -11.98 10.52
CA GLY A 145 -48.44 -12.83 10.89
C GLY A 145 -48.61 -14.12 10.13
N SER A 146 -47.62 -14.53 9.34
CA SER A 146 -47.70 -15.78 8.61
C SER A 146 -47.76 -16.91 9.66
N THR A 147 -48.95 -17.23 10.05
CA THR A 147 -49.24 -18.35 10.91
C THR A 147 -49.16 -19.60 10.06
N ILE A 148 -48.13 -20.40 10.27
CA ILE A 148 -48.09 -21.76 9.71
C ILE A 148 -48.78 -22.67 10.72
N ARG A 149 -49.93 -23.26 10.35
CA ARG A 149 -50.57 -24.34 11.10
C ARG A 149 -49.85 -25.63 10.78
N VAL A 150 -49.07 -26.14 11.72
CA VAL A 150 -48.49 -27.48 11.68
C VAL A 150 -49.14 -28.31 12.79
N ASN A 151 -49.89 -29.36 12.44
CA ASN A 151 -50.56 -30.27 13.38
C ASN A 151 -51.52 -29.60 14.39
N GLY A 152 -52.24 -28.54 14.00
CA GLY A 152 -53.18 -27.86 14.88
C GLY A 152 -52.60 -26.73 15.72
N ASP A 153 -51.31 -26.62 15.84
CA ASP A 153 -50.62 -25.54 16.52
C ASP A 153 -50.26 -24.42 15.53
N THR A 154 -50.61 -23.19 15.87
CA THR A 154 -50.26 -21.99 15.13
C THR A 154 -48.87 -21.51 15.54
N ILE A 155 -47.89 -21.75 14.68
CA ILE A 155 -46.53 -21.18 14.87
C ILE A 155 -46.52 -19.78 14.22
N GLU A 156 -46.49 -18.75 15.04
CA GLU A 156 -46.23 -17.38 14.59
C GLU A 156 -44.75 -17.25 14.22
N ILE A 157 -44.42 -17.31 12.94
CA ILE A 157 -43.07 -17.04 12.45
C ILE A 157 -42.93 -15.51 12.23
N GLY A 158 -42.20 -14.87 13.15
CA GLY A 158 -41.75 -13.50 13.03
C GLY A 158 -42.62 -12.48 13.75
N LYS A 159 -42.34 -12.27 15.05
CA LYS A 159 -42.69 -10.99 15.67
C LYS A 159 -42.03 -9.88 14.87
N SER A 160 -42.87 -9.14 14.12
CA SER A 160 -42.40 -8.00 13.36
C SER A 160 -41.77 -6.97 14.32
N VAL A 161 -40.52 -6.63 14.09
CA VAL A 161 -39.79 -5.60 14.86
C VAL A 161 -40.60 -4.31 14.78
N SER A 162 -40.87 -3.67 15.92
CA SER A 162 -41.55 -2.36 15.98
C SER A 162 -40.78 -1.34 15.09
N SER A 163 -41.52 -0.49 14.35
CA SER A 163 -40.90 0.53 13.50
C SER A 163 -39.95 1.46 14.26
N LYS A 164 -40.22 1.73 15.56
CA LYS A 164 -39.33 2.50 16.43
C LYS A 164 -38.02 1.73 16.73
N SER A 165 -38.10 0.43 17.04
CA SER A 165 -36.93 -0.42 17.29
C SER A 165 -36.12 -0.65 16.02
N ALA A 166 -36.78 -0.91 14.89
CA ALA A 166 -36.14 -1.05 13.60
C ALA A 166 -35.34 0.22 13.20
N ARG A 167 -35.89 1.38 13.43
CA ARG A 167 -35.20 2.66 13.14
C ARG A 167 -33.96 2.84 14.04
N ARG A 168 -34.03 2.49 15.34
CA ARG A 168 -32.88 2.54 16.25
C ARG A 168 -31.80 1.57 15.83
N ILE A 169 -32.16 0.35 15.50
CA ILE A 169 -31.23 -0.67 15.01
C ILE A 169 -30.57 -0.21 13.71
N ALA A 170 -31.34 0.36 12.78
CA ALA A 170 -30.81 0.87 11.53
C ALA A 170 -29.79 1.99 11.75
N VAL A 171 -30.06 2.94 12.66
CA VAL A 171 -29.09 4.00 13.02
C VAL A 171 -27.80 3.40 13.56
N VAL A 172 -27.91 2.47 14.53
CA VAL A 172 -26.71 1.87 15.16
C VAL A 172 -25.89 1.10 14.14
N ILE A 173 -26.53 0.24 13.33
CA ILE A 173 -25.85 -0.54 12.30
C ILE A 173 -25.22 0.38 11.25
N SER A 174 -25.95 1.39 10.76
CA SER A 174 -25.43 2.34 9.78
C SER A 174 -24.23 3.11 10.31
N LEU A 175 -24.25 3.49 11.60
CA LEU A 175 -23.13 4.16 12.25
C LEU A 175 -21.91 3.24 12.36
N ILE A 176 -22.10 2.00 12.82
CA ILE A 176 -21.02 1.02 12.93
C ILE A 176 -20.39 0.73 11.56
N VAL A 177 -21.24 0.47 10.55
CA VAL A 177 -20.79 0.24 9.17
C VAL A 177 -20.05 1.47 8.64
N GLY A 178 -20.59 2.67 8.90
CA GLY A 178 -19.94 3.92 8.52
C GLY A 178 -18.55 4.06 9.14
N LEU A 179 -18.40 3.83 10.43
CA LEU A 179 -17.10 3.91 11.12
C LEU A 179 -16.10 2.87 10.61
N VAL A 180 -16.53 1.64 10.35
CA VAL A 180 -15.66 0.57 9.85
C VAL A 180 -15.21 0.86 8.41
N PHE A 181 -16.15 1.14 7.50
CA PHE A 181 -15.81 1.34 6.10
C PHE A 181 -15.24 2.74 5.82
N GLY A 182 -15.53 3.73 6.66
CA GLY A 182 -14.91 5.05 6.59
C GLY A 182 -13.39 5.01 6.66
N SER A 183 -12.84 4.04 7.39
CA SER A 183 -11.38 3.89 7.55
C SER A 183 -10.62 3.61 6.24
N GLN A 184 -11.28 3.09 5.21
CA GLN A 184 -10.64 2.80 3.92
C GLN A 184 -10.17 4.05 3.17
N PHE A 185 -10.82 5.21 3.41
CA PHE A 185 -10.44 6.47 2.78
C PHE A 185 -9.30 7.20 3.50
N ASN A 186 -8.95 6.74 4.69
CA ASN A 186 -7.84 7.28 5.47
C ASN A 186 -6.48 7.10 4.77
N ALA A 187 -6.30 6.02 3.99
CA ALA A 187 -5.03 5.73 3.31
C ALA A 187 -4.71 6.73 2.18
N ASN A 188 -5.73 7.26 1.50
CA ASN A 188 -5.60 8.11 0.32
C ASN A 188 -5.75 9.61 0.61
N TRP A 189 -5.37 10.04 1.81
CA TRP A 189 -5.49 11.43 2.25
C TRP A 189 -4.69 12.40 1.37
N SER A 190 -3.52 11.97 0.88
CA SER A 190 -2.63 12.77 0.03
C SER A 190 -3.25 13.11 -1.32
N GLU A 191 -3.97 12.19 -1.94
CA GLU A 191 -4.63 12.40 -3.23
C GLU A 191 -5.69 13.51 -3.14
N ILE A 192 -6.42 13.56 -2.03
CA ILE A 192 -7.41 14.62 -1.79
C ILE A 192 -6.73 15.97 -1.55
N LEU A 193 -5.66 16.02 -0.75
CA LEU A 193 -4.92 17.27 -0.53
C LEU A 193 -4.25 17.76 -1.82
N LEU A 194 -3.65 16.86 -2.59
CA LEU A 194 -3.04 17.19 -3.88
C LEU A 194 -4.08 17.76 -4.86
N MET A 195 -5.29 17.20 -4.90
CA MET A 195 -6.36 17.70 -5.75
C MET A 195 -6.77 19.14 -5.39
N PHE A 196 -6.87 19.47 -4.10
CA PHE A 196 -7.22 20.83 -3.66
C PHE A 196 -6.06 21.83 -3.77
N ASN A 197 -4.83 21.35 -3.88
CA ASN A 197 -3.63 22.16 -4.08
C ASN A 197 -3.02 21.95 -5.47
N ALA A 198 -3.85 21.63 -6.46
CA ALA A 198 -3.42 21.38 -7.82
C ALA A 198 -2.68 22.58 -8.41
N GLN A 199 -1.55 22.31 -9.07
CA GLN A 199 -0.75 23.30 -9.79
C GLN A 199 -0.78 22.97 -11.28
N SER A 200 -0.83 24.00 -12.11
CA SER A 200 -0.65 23.86 -13.56
C SER A 200 0.83 23.72 -13.88
N PHE A 201 1.16 22.76 -14.74
CA PHE A 201 2.53 22.63 -15.27
C PHE A 201 2.79 23.54 -16.48
N GLY A 202 1.74 24.20 -17.01
CA GLY A 202 1.86 25.04 -18.20
C GLY A 202 2.08 24.26 -19.50
N THR A 203 2.15 22.94 -19.42
CA THR A 203 2.28 22.02 -20.57
C THR A 203 1.06 21.13 -20.67
N LYS A 204 0.61 20.88 -21.90
CA LYS A 204 -0.58 20.09 -22.18
C LYS A 204 -0.22 18.75 -22.80
N ASP A 205 -0.98 17.71 -22.44
CA ASP A 205 -0.85 16.43 -23.12
C ASP A 205 -1.26 16.53 -24.60
N PRO A 206 -0.59 15.81 -25.50
CA PRO A 206 -0.87 15.89 -26.93
C PRO A 206 -2.11 15.09 -27.37
N GLN A 207 -2.77 14.34 -26.48
CA GLN A 207 -3.91 13.50 -26.82
C GLN A 207 -5.24 14.20 -26.53
N PHE A 208 -5.40 14.78 -25.33
CA PHE A 208 -6.63 15.45 -24.89
C PHE A 208 -6.49 16.95 -24.78
N GLY A 209 -5.25 17.49 -24.84
CA GLY A 209 -4.97 18.91 -24.71
C GLY A 209 -5.18 19.46 -23.30
N ILE A 210 -5.14 18.58 -22.28
CA ILE A 210 -5.34 18.92 -20.88
C ILE A 210 -3.97 19.19 -20.23
N ASP A 211 -3.89 20.15 -19.31
CA ASP A 211 -2.67 20.40 -18.56
C ASP A 211 -2.17 19.15 -17.81
N ASN A 212 -0.87 18.90 -17.87
CA ASN A 212 -0.26 17.72 -17.24
C ASN A 212 -0.49 17.67 -15.72
N GLY A 213 -0.67 18.80 -15.05
CA GLY A 213 -1.03 18.88 -13.63
C GLY A 213 -2.38 18.22 -13.31
N PHE A 214 -3.31 18.16 -14.28
CA PHE A 214 -4.57 17.42 -14.10
C PHE A 214 -4.34 15.92 -13.80
N TYR A 215 -3.43 15.27 -14.54
CA TYR A 215 -3.15 13.84 -14.39
C TYR A 215 -2.46 13.52 -13.08
N VAL A 216 -1.62 14.44 -12.60
CA VAL A 216 -0.86 14.26 -11.35
C VAL A 216 -1.70 14.59 -10.11
N PHE A 217 -2.42 15.70 -10.13
CA PHE A 217 -3.08 16.24 -8.95
C PHE A 217 -4.58 15.95 -8.91
N VAL A 218 -5.28 16.11 -10.02
CA VAL A 218 -6.76 16.14 -10.01
C VAL A 218 -7.35 14.77 -10.30
N LEU A 219 -6.84 14.05 -11.29
CA LEU A 219 -7.39 12.78 -11.74
C LEU A 219 -7.42 11.69 -10.65
N PRO A 220 -6.34 11.48 -9.85
CA PRO A 220 -6.37 10.50 -8.75
C PRO A 220 -7.46 10.81 -7.72
N GLY A 221 -7.57 12.07 -7.31
CA GLY A 221 -8.60 12.52 -6.37
C GLY A 221 -10.03 12.35 -6.91
N LEU A 222 -10.28 12.67 -8.19
CA LEU A 222 -11.59 12.44 -8.84
C LEU A 222 -11.94 10.96 -8.90
N LYS A 223 -11.00 10.08 -9.24
CA LYS A 223 -11.21 8.62 -9.25
C LYS A 223 -11.52 8.10 -7.85
N LEU A 224 -10.83 8.61 -6.83
CA LEU A 224 -11.10 8.28 -5.44
C LEU A 224 -12.53 8.70 -5.04
N ILE A 225 -12.94 9.93 -5.38
CA ILE A 225 -14.31 10.43 -5.11
C ILE A 225 -15.36 9.59 -5.83
N MET A 226 -15.15 9.26 -7.10
CA MET A 226 -16.11 8.43 -7.85
C MET A 226 -16.19 6.99 -7.31
N SER A 227 -15.10 6.43 -6.86
CA SER A 227 -15.06 5.14 -6.16
C SER A 227 -15.81 5.21 -4.83
N ALA A 228 -15.65 6.29 -4.08
CA ALA A 228 -16.40 6.55 -2.85
C ALA A 228 -17.90 6.65 -3.11
N VAL A 229 -18.30 7.40 -4.14
CA VAL A 229 -19.71 7.53 -4.55
C VAL A 229 -20.30 6.16 -4.94
N SER A 230 -19.58 5.36 -5.72
CA SER A 230 -20.03 4.01 -6.11
C SER A 230 -20.23 3.11 -4.88
N LEU A 231 -19.31 3.16 -3.90
CA LEU A 231 -19.44 2.38 -2.68
C LEU A 231 -20.59 2.87 -1.78
N LEU A 232 -20.85 4.18 -1.71
CA LEU A 232 -22.01 4.74 -1.01
C LEU A 232 -23.32 4.25 -1.63
N LEU A 233 -23.41 4.24 -2.96
CA LEU A 233 -24.63 3.78 -3.67
C LEU A 233 -24.80 2.27 -3.51
N LEU A 234 -23.72 1.50 -3.52
CA LEU A 234 -23.75 0.05 -3.22
C LEU A 234 -24.22 -0.21 -1.79
N ALA A 235 -23.73 0.56 -0.82
CA ALA A 235 -24.19 0.50 0.56
C ALA A 235 -25.70 0.79 0.63
N GLY A 236 -26.21 1.77 -0.14
CA GLY A 236 -27.63 2.07 -0.27
C GLY A 236 -28.45 0.87 -0.74
N ILE A 237 -27.96 0.12 -1.73
CA ILE A 237 -28.57 -1.14 -2.21
C ILE A 237 -28.63 -2.16 -1.06
N ILE A 238 -27.49 -2.40 -0.40
CA ILE A 238 -27.37 -3.41 0.67
C ILE A 238 -28.31 -3.06 1.85
N PHE A 239 -28.26 -1.81 2.33
CA PHE A 239 -29.14 -1.36 3.42
C PHE A 239 -30.62 -1.45 3.04
N SER A 240 -30.98 -1.14 1.79
CA SER A 240 -32.35 -1.29 1.29
C SER A 240 -32.79 -2.75 1.32
N ILE A 241 -31.99 -3.66 0.77
CA ILE A 241 -32.30 -5.10 0.73
C ILE A 241 -32.47 -5.65 2.16
N VAL A 242 -31.46 -5.41 3.03
CA VAL A 242 -31.48 -5.91 4.41
C VAL A 242 -32.70 -5.39 5.17
N THR A 243 -33.00 -4.08 5.06
CA THR A 243 -34.13 -3.51 5.78
C THR A 243 -35.47 -4.00 5.22
N HIS A 244 -35.61 -4.18 3.90
CA HIS A 244 -36.82 -4.74 3.30
C HIS A 244 -37.02 -6.20 3.68
N VAL A 245 -35.95 -7.00 3.83
CA VAL A 245 -36.04 -8.38 4.36
C VAL A 245 -36.54 -8.35 5.81
N LEU A 246 -35.97 -7.50 6.65
CA LEU A 246 -36.36 -7.38 8.06
C LEU A 246 -37.78 -6.83 8.24
N MET A 247 -38.27 -5.97 7.34
CA MET A 247 -39.57 -5.35 7.41
C MET A 247 -40.64 -6.10 6.61
N GLY A 248 -40.32 -7.26 6.02
CA GLY A 248 -41.27 -8.08 5.26
C GLY A 248 -41.60 -7.52 3.87
N GLY A 249 -40.84 -6.52 3.38
CA GLY A 249 -40.94 -6.04 2.00
C GLY A 249 -40.37 -7.01 0.98
N ILE A 250 -39.42 -7.86 1.43
CA ILE A 250 -38.89 -9.03 0.69
C ILE A 250 -39.16 -10.25 1.57
N ARG A 251 -39.88 -11.23 1.04
CA ARG A 251 -40.24 -12.46 1.73
C ARG A 251 -39.78 -13.66 0.91
N ILE A 252 -39.17 -14.61 1.58
CA ILE A 252 -38.83 -15.91 1.03
C ILE A 252 -39.84 -16.88 1.61
N THR A 253 -40.76 -17.38 0.78
CA THR A 253 -41.75 -18.38 1.21
C THR A 253 -41.31 -19.75 0.75
N MET A 254 -41.32 -20.74 1.64
CA MET A 254 -41.10 -22.12 1.24
C MET A 254 -42.20 -22.55 0.28
N PRO A 255 -41.92 -23.33 -0.75
CA PRO A 255 -42.91 -23.76 -1.73
C PRO A 255 -43.88 -24.79 -1.10
N VAL A 256 -44.80 -24.30 -0.27
CA VAL A 256 -45.93 -25.05 0.22
C VAL A 256 -47.15 -24.65 -0.60
N ASN A 257 -47.81 -25.61 -1.24
CA ASN A 257 -49.01 -25.37 -2.08
C ASN A 257 -48.83 -24.51 -3.32
N GLY A 258 -47.70 -24.60 -4.00
CA GLY A 258 -47.61 -23.99 -5.34
C GLY A 258 -47.30 -22.51 -5.40
N HIS A 259 -46.92 -21.85 -4.30
CA HIS A 259 -46.57 -20.43 -4.26
C HIS A 259 -45.05 -20.15 -4.37
N GLY A 260 -44.64 -19.13 -5.16
CA GLY A 260 -43.24 -18.88 -5.52
C GLY A 260 -42.33 -18.48 -4.37
N LEU A 261 -41.02 -18.76 -4.56
CA LEU A 261 -39.95 -18.58 -3.58
C LEU A 261 -39.72 -17.14 -3.12
N PHE A 262 -40.02 -16.15 -3.94
CA PHE A 262 -39.72 -14.74 -3.65
C PHE A 262 -40.95 -13.85 -3.86
N HIS A 263 -41.21 -13.01 -2.87
CA HIS A 263 -42.18 -11.95 -2.97
C HIS A 263 -41.53 -10.62 -2.61
N ILE A 264 -41.46 -9.68 -3.57
CA ILE A 264 -40.86 -8.35 -3.38
C ILE A 264 -41.92 -7.29 -3.64
N THR A 265 -42.23 -6.46 -2.64
CA THR A 265 -43.24 -5.40 -2.75
C THR A 265 -42.86 -4.34 -3.80
N LYS A 266 -43.85 -3.70 -4.41
CA LYS A 266 -43.64 -2.65 -5.43
C LYS A 266 -42.74 -1.51 -4.93
N ARG A 267 -42.86 -1.13 -3.65
CA ARG A 267 -42.04 -0.06 -3.03
C ARG A 267 -40.57 -0.51 -2.87
N ALA A 268 -40.33 -1.78 -2.45
CA ALA A 268 -38.99 -2.35 -2.34
C ALA A 268 -38.29 -2.40 -3.71
N ARG A 269 -39.01 -2.89 -4.74
CA ARG A 269 -38.49 -2.94 -6.12
C ARG A 269 -38.11 -1.56 -6.64
N ARG A 270 -38.98 -0.56 -6.41
CA ARG A 270 -38.67 0.82 -6.83
C ARG A 270 -37.45 1.38 -6.15
N GLN A 271 -37.28 1.17 -4.85
CA GLN A 271 -36.12 1.66 -4.10
C GLN A 271 -34.83 0.99 -4.56
N ILE A 272 -34.80 -0.35 -4.65
CA ILE A 272 -33.62 -1.13 -5.09
C ILE A 272 -33.29 -0.78 -6.54
N GLY A 273 -34.30 -0.67 -7.42
CA GLY A 273 -34.07 -0.32 -8.82
C GLY A 273 -33.44 1.08 -9.01
N ILE A 274 -33.88 2.08 -8.22
CA ILE A 274 -33.28 3.43 -8.25
C ILE A 274 -31.82 3.39 -7.78
N TRP A 275 -31.52 2.72 -6.64
CA TRP A 275 -30.14 2.61 -6.15
C TRP A 275 -29.24 1.90 -7.16
N LEU A 276 -29.73 0.84 -7.82
CA LEU A 276 -28.99 0.13 -8.85
C LEU A 276 -28.68 1.02 -10.05
N MET A 277 -29.67 1.75 -10.55
CA MET A 277 -29.48 2.69 -11.66
C MET A 277 -28.42 3.74 -11.33
N LEU A 278 -28.51 4.37 -10.15
CA LEU A 278 -27.53 5.37 -9.71
C LEU A 278 -26.13 4.78 -9.60
N ASN A 279 -26.00 3.55 -9.07
CA ASN A 279 -24.71 2.88 -8.98
C ASN A 279 -24.10 2.57 -10.36
N MET A 280 -24.91 2.12 -11.31
CA MET A 280 -24.47 1.88 -12.68
C MET A 280 -24.04 3.17 -13.39
N PHE A 281 -24.73 4.29 -13.16
CA PHE A 281 -24.30 5.60 -13.68
C PHE A 281 -22.99 6.07 -13.04
N ALA A 282 -22.80 5.90 -11.73
CA ALA A 282 -21.54 6.22 -11.07
C ALA A 282 -20.39 5.35 -11.61
N TRP A 283 -20.65 4.07 -11.86
CA TRP A 283 -19.68 3.18 -12.47
C TRP A 283 -19.33 3.59 -13.90
N ALA A 284 -20.33 3.93 -14.72
CA ALA A 284 -20.09 4.45 -16.06
C ALA A 284 -19.27 5.75 -16.06
N ALA A 285 -19.54 6.67 -15.14
CA ALA A 285 -18.76 7.89 -14.97
C ALA A 285 -17.31 7.58 -14.55
N ASN A 286 -17.10 6.58 -13.67
CA ASN A 286 -15.74 6.15 -13.30
C ASN A 286 -14.97 5.51 -14.47
N GLN A 287 -15.65 4.80 -15.37
CA GLN A 287 -15.05 4.30 -16.62
C GLN A 287 -14.59 5.47 -17.51
N VAL A 288 -15.39 6.53 -17.64
CA VAL A 288 -15.01 7.73 -18.40
C VAL A 288 -13.77 8.40 -17.80
N LEU A 289 -13.69 8.51 -16.47
CA LEU A 289 -12.46 9.00 -15.80
C LEU A 289 -11.26 8.08 -16.04
N GLY A 290 -11.49 6.78 -16.14
CA GLY A 290 -10.47 5.78 -16.47
C GLY A 290 -9.78 6.02 -17.81
N VAL A 291 -10.48 6.64 -18.78
CA VAL A 291 -9.90 6.97 -20.10
C VAL A 291 -8.64 7.84 -19.96
N PHE A 292 -8.67 8.83 -19.10
CA PHE A 292 -7.52 9.71 -18.86
C PHE A 292 -6.33 9.00 -18.22
N SER A 293 -6.59 7.93 -17.43
CA SER A 293 -5.52 7.15 -16.80
C SER A 293 -4.63 6.40 -17.79
N HIS A 294 -5.14 6.08 -18.99
CA HIS A 294 -4.35 5.39 -20.01
C HIS A 294 -3.14 6.20 -20.50
N LEU A 295 -3.10 7.53 -20.25
CA LEU A 295 -1.93 8.34 -20.58
C LEU A 295 -0.79 8.22 -19.57
N THR A 296 -1.07 7.68 -18.37
CA THR A 296 -0.09 7.51 -17.28
C THR A 296 0.22 6.05 -16.98
N GLU A 297 -0.37 5.10 -17.73
CA GLU A 297 -0.12 3.66 -17.53
C GLU A 297 1.23 3.26 -18.11
N GLU A 298 1.95 2.41 -17.39
CA GLU A 298 3.19 1.83 -17.86
C GLU A 298 2.90 0.74 -18.91
N GLY A 299 3.41 0.94 -20.11
CA GLY A 299 3.35 -0.06 -21.18
C GLY A 299 4.63 -0.90 -21.24
N SER A 300 4.61 -1.95 -22.05
CA SER A 300 5.79 -2.83 -22.22
C SER A 300 6.99 -2.14 -22.92
N ARG A 301 6.77 -1.08 -23.66
CA ARG A 301 7.79 -0.37 -24.44
C ARG A 301 7.86 1.12 -24.14
N ILE A 302 6.73 1.75 -23.92
CA ILE A 302 6.61 3.19 -23.61
C ILE A 302 5.59 3.38 -22.50
N THR A 303 5.75 4.42 -21.71
CA THR A 303 4.73 4.89 -20.76
C THR A 303 3.69 5.73 -21.49
N GLY A 304 2.41 5.52 -21.19
CA GLY A 304 1.31 6.26 -21.77
C GLY A 304 0.65 5.56 -22.97
N ALA A 305 -0.08 6.34 -23.76
CA ALA A 305 -0.93 5.81 -24.80
C ALA A 305 -0.15 5.32 -26.03
N THR A 306 -0.45 4.12 -26.46
CA THR A 306 0.02 3.51 -27.72
C THR A 306 -1.01 3.67 -28.83
N TYR A 307 -0.68 3.25 -30.05
CA TYR A 307 -1.64 3.20 -31.16
C TYR A 307 -2.91 2.43 -30.78
N THR A 308 -2.75 1.25 -30.18
CA THR A 308 -3.89 0.42 -29.74
C THR A 308 -4.69 1.11 -28.63
N THR A 309 -4.03 1.78 -27.69
CA THR A 309 -4.70 2.53 -26.64
C THR A 309 -5.62 3.60 -27.22
N VAL A 310 -5.12 4.42 -28.16
CA VAL A 310 -5.88 5.54 -28.73
C VAL A 310 -6.97 5.07 -29.69
N ASN A 311 -6.70 4.06 -30.53
CA ASN A 311 -7.62 3.65 -31.61
C ASN A 311 -8.57 2.51 -31.22
N ALA A 312 -8.29 1.80 -30.11
CA ALA A 312 -9.17 0.74 -29.61
C ALA A 312 -9.59 0.97 -28.16
N THR A 313 -8.67 1.03 -27.21
CA THR A 313 -9.02 1.02 -25.77
C THR A 313 -9.86 2.23 -25.37
N ILE A 314 -9.45 3.44 -25.73
CA ILE A 314 -10.17 4.67 -25.40
C ILE A 314 -11.58 4.69 -25.99
N PRO A 315 -11.78 4.49 -27.31
CA PRO A 315 -13.14 4.45 -27.87
C PRO A 315 -14.00 3.35 -27.26
N VAL A 316 -13.44 2.16 -27.05
CA VAL A 316 -14.14 1.05 -26.40
C VAL A 316 -14.57 1.41 -24.97
N THR A 317 -13.74 2.09 -24.21
CA THR A 317 -14.08 2.50 -22.84
C THR A 317 -15.27 3.45 -22.82
N PHE A 318 -15.36 4.40 -23.74
CA PHE A 318 -16.57 5.25 -23.89
C PHE A 318 -17.82 4.45 -24.27
N ILE A 319 -17.69 3.50 -25.20
CA ILE A 319 -18.79 2.62 -25.58
C ILE A 319 -19.23 1.77 -24.37
N MET A 320 -18.30 1.22 -23.62
CA MET A 320 -18.60 0.41 -22.43
C MET A 320 -19.23 1.24 -21.31
N ALA A 321 -18.84 2.48 -21.14
CA ALA A 321 -19.51 3.40 -20.21
C ALA A 321 -20.97 3.63 -20.60
N ALA A 322 -21.25 3.85 -21.90
CA ALA A 322 -22.61 3.98 -22.41
C ALA A 322 -23.43 2.68 -22.22
N ILE A 323 -22.83 1.53 -22.54
CA ILE A 323 -23.47 0.21 -22.33
C ILE A 323 -23.78 0.00 -20.83
N THR A 324 -22.85 0.32 -19.93
CA THR A 324 -23.03 0.21 -18.49
C THR A 324 -24.21 1.09 -18.01
N ALA A 325 -24.28 2.33 -18.49
CA ALA A 325 -25.38 3.24 -18.16
C ALA A 325 -26.73 2.72 -18.67
N ILE A 326 -26.79 2.26 -19.94
CA ILE A 326 -28.00 1.67 -20.56
C ILE A 326 -28.42 0.39 -19.81
N LEU A 327 -27.47 -0.48 -19.49
CA LEU A 327 -27.73 -1.70 -18.71
C LEU A 327 -28.30 -1.35 -17.33
N GLY A 328 -27.78 -0.33 -16.68
CA GLY A 328 -28.31 0.19 -15.43
C GLY A 328 -29.79 0.62 -15.55
N VAL A 329 -30.15 1.34 -16.62
CA VAL A 329 -31.54 1.72 -16.90
C VAL A 329 -32.40 0.48 -17.15
N ILE A 330 -31.97 -0.45 -18.02
CA ILE A 330 -32.73 -1.65 -18.33
C ILE A 330 -32.99 -2.48 -17.06
N LEU A 331 -31.95 -2.77 -16.29
CA LEU A 331 -32.06 -3.58 -15.06
C LEU A 331 -32.88 -2.86 -13.99
N GLY A 332 -32.64 -1.57 -13.79
CA GLY A 332 -33.39 -0.77 -12.81
C GLY A 332 -34.88 -0.71 -13.15
N LEU A 333 -35.24 -0.40 -14.39
CA LEU A 333 -36.65 -0.37 -14.86
C LEU A 333 -37.27 -1.77 -14.80
N TRP A 334 -36.51 -2.82 -15.15
CA TRP A 334 -37.02 -4.18 -15.07
C TRP A 334 -37.33 -4.56 -13.60
N ILE A 335 -36.46 -4.28 -12.64
CA ILE A 335 -36.71 -4.52 -11.21
C ILE A 335 -37.94 -3.76 -10.77
N MET A 336 -38.08 -2.50 -11.17
CA MET A 336 -39.21 -1.64 -10.78
C MET A 336 -40.56 -2.12 -11.33
N LYS A 337 -40.61 -2.62 -12.57
CA LYS A 337 -41.82 -2.99 -13.31
C LYS A 337 -42.14 -4.50 -13.27
N SER A 338 -41.23 -5.36 -12.80
CA SER A 338 -41.39 -6.82 -12.84
C SER A 338 -42.53 -7.30 -11.93
N HIS A 339 -43.65 -7.72 -12.49
CA HIS A 339 -44.77 -8.34 -11.78
C HIS A 339 -44.50 -9.78 -11.33
N THR A 340 -43.55 -10.44 -11.95
CA THR A 340 -43.16 -11.83 -11.60
C THR A 340 -42.52 -11.98 -10.23
N LEU A 341 -42.04 -10.89 -9.67
CA LEU A 341 -41.55 -10.84 -8.30
C LEU A 341 -42.69 -10.68 -7.26
N GLU A 342 -43.94 -10.60 -7.69
CA GLU A 342 -45.14 -10.44 -6.82
C GLU A 342 -45.76 -11.75 -6.34
N GLY A 343 -45.30 -12.88 -6.84
CA GLY A 343 -45.58 -14.17 -6.21
C GLY A 343 -46.97 -14.80 -6.34
N SER A 344 -47.87 -14.39 -7.28
CA SER A 344 -49.28 -14.75 -7.28
C SER A 344 -49.80 -15.84 -8.25
N ALA A 345 -48.93 -16.57 -8.99
CA ALA A 345 -49.34 -17.58 -9.98
C ALA A 345 -48.99 -19.07 -9.61
N PRO A 346 -49.65 -20.13 -10.14
CA PRO A 346 -49.40 -21.56 -9.82
C PRO A 346 -48.04 -22.05 -10.32
N ILE A 347 -47.40 -23.07 -9.67
CA ILE A 347 -45.99 -23.50 -9.90
C ILE A 347 -45.70 -23.92 -11.35
N ALA A 348 -46.60 -24.65 -12.00
CA ALA A 348 -46.36 -25.15 -13.36
C ALA A 348 -46.40 -24.05 -14.43
N ALA A 349 -47.33 -23.12 -14.30
CA ALA A 349 -47.41 -21.92 -15.17
C ALA A 349 -46.26 -20.94 -14.90
N ARG A 350 -45.68 -20.95 -13.72
CA ARG A 350 -44.63 -20.02 -13.27
C ARG A 350 -43.24 -20.33 -13.77
N ALA A 351 -42.87 -21.58 -13.96
CA ALA A 351 -41.54 -21.89 -14.51
C ALA A 351 -41.36 -21.30 -15.91
N SER A 352 -42.41 -21.37 -16.75
CA SER A 352 -42.38 -20.77 -18.09
C SER A 352 -42.54 -19.26 -18.06
N GLU A 353 -43.38 -18.71 -17.16
CA GLU A 353 -43.55 -17.26 -17.00
C GLU A 353 -42.35 -16.61 -16.29
N ALA A 354 -41.75 -17.28 -15.29
CA ALA A 354 -40.52 -16.82 -14.69
C ALA A 354 -39.37 -16.82 -15.70
N LEU A 355 -39.20 -17.86 -16.50
CA LEU A 355 -38.24 -17.91 -17.61
C LEU A 355 -38.46 -16.77 -18.62
N LYS A 356 -39.72 -16.50 -18.99
CA LYS A 356 -40.08 -15.36 -19.87
C LYS A 356 -39.76 -14.01 -19.23
N ALA A 357 -40.00 -13.84 -17.93
CA ALA A 357 -39.76 -12.59 -17.24
C ALA A 357 -38.28 -12.33 -17.00
N TRP A 358 -37.49 -13.37 -16.70
CA TRP A 358 -36.04 -13.27 -16.55
C TRP A 358 -35.30 -13.18 -17.90
N LYS A 359 -36.00 -13.40 -19.01
CA LYS A 359 -35.41 -13.31 -20.35
C LYS A 359 -34.74 -11.95 -20.59
N VAL A 360 -35.42 -10.86 -20.26
CA VAL A 360 -34.87 -9.49 -20.50
C VAL A 360 -33.58 -9.23 -19.73
N PRO A 361 -33.51 -9.37 -18.39
CA PRO A 361 -32.27 -9.11 -17.68
C PRO A 361 -31.17 -10.12 -18.02
N THR A 362 -31.50 -11.40 -18.22
CA THR A 362 -30.52 -12.42 -18.60
C THR A 362 -29.91 -12.14 -19.96
N VAL A 363 -30.73 -11.82 -20.96
CA VAL A 363 -30.26 -11.45 -22.30
C VAL A 363 -29.45 -10.15 -22.24
N ALA A 364 -29.91 -9.13 -21.49
CA ALA A 364 -29.20 -7.87 -21.36
C ALA A 364 -27.81 -8.06 -20.71
N ILE A 365 -27.73 -8.84 -19.63
CA ILE A 365 -26.47 -9.13 -18.95
C ILE A 365 -25.57 -9.99 -19.85
N ALA A 366 -26.10 -11.07 -20.41
CA ALA A 366 -25.32 -11.96 -21.28
C ALA A 366 -24.77 -11.22 -22.50
N SER A 367 -25.60 -10.40 -23.17
CA SER A 367 -25.15 -9.60 -24.30
C SER A 367 -24.11 -8.55 -23.88
N ALA A 368 -24.29 -7.89 -22.72
CA ALA A 368 -23.29 -6.96 -22.21
C ALA A 368 -21.95 -7.65 -21.90
N ILE A 369 -21.98 -8.86 -21.34
CA ILE A 369 -20.77 -9.65 -21.08
C ILE A 369 -20.08 -10.03 -22.41
N VAL A 370 -20.82 -10.56 -23.38
CA VAL A 370 -20.26 -10.95 -24.68
C VAL A 370 -19.67 -9.73 -25.40
N VAL A 371 -20.41 -8.63 -25.45
CA VAL A 371 -19.94 -7.37 -26.05
C VAL A 371 -18.71 -6.84 -25.32
N SER A 372 -18.71 -6.91 -24.00
CA SER A 372 -17.54 -6.52 -23.19
C SER A 372 -16.32 -7.36 -23.56
N LEU A 373 -16.42 -8.69 -23.57
CA LEU A 373 -15.31 -9.58 -23.95
C LEU A 373 -14.79 -9.30 -25.37
N VAL A 374 -15.69 -9.09 -26.32
CA VAL A 374 -15.31 -8.79 -27.70
C VAL A 374 -14.62 -7.43 -27.79
N LEU A 375 -15.19 -6.40 -27.21
CA LEU A 375 -14.68 -5.03 -27.34
C LEU A 375 -13.45 -4.76 -26.46
N THR A 376 -13.43 -5.24 -25.21
CA THR A 376 -12.34 -4.91 -24.28
C THR A 376 -11.15 -5.86 -24.36
N VAL A 377 -11.36 -7.09 -24.81
CA VAL A 377 -10.29 -8.10 -24.90
C VAL A 377 -9.98 -8.44 -26.37
N ALA A 378 -10.95 -8.96 -27.12
CA ALA A 378 -10.67 -9.48 -28.45
C ALA A 378 -10.25 -8.37 -29.43
N TRP A 379 -10.96 -7.25 -29.46
CA TRP A 379 -10.69 -6.17 -30.41
C TRP A 379 -9.31 -5.52 -30.25
N PRO A 380 -8.86 -5.08 -29.04
CA PRO A 380 -7.51 -4.55 -28.87
C PRO A 380 -6.42 -5.58 -29.21
N VAL A 381 -6.61 -6.84 -28.82
CA VAL A 381 -5.65 -7.92 -29.12
C VAL A 381 -5.55 -8.17 -30.62
N LEU A 382 -6.67 -8.22 -31.32
CA LEU A 382 -6.68 -8.39 -32.77
C LEU A 382 -6.02 -7.22 -33.50
N LEU A 383 -6.36 -5.98 -33.08
CA LEU A 383 -5.73 -4.77 -33.61
C LEU A 383 -4.22 -4.79 -33.41
N GLN A 384 -3.78 -5.10 -32.18
CA GLN A 384 -2.37 -5.18 -31.83
C GLN A 384 -1.64 -6.24 -32.67
N ARG A 385 -2.21 -7.45 -32.74
CA ARG A 385 -1.55 -8.60 -33.36
C ARG A 385 -1.50 -8.51 -34.88
N PHE A 386 -2.58 -8.07 -35.53
CA PHE A 386 -2.72 -8.13 -36.98
C PHE A 386 -2.39 -6.82 -37.69
N ARG A 387 -2.52 -5.68 -37.02
CA ARG A 387 -2.25 -4.37 -37.63
C ARG A 387 -1.01 -3.70 -37.06
N VAL A 388 -0.85 -3.67 -35.74
CA VAL A 388 0.25 -2.93 -35.12
C VAL A 388 1.54 -3.74 -35.19
N ASN A 389 1.56 -4.98 -34.70
CA ASN A 389 2.81 -5.76 -34.64
C ASN A 389 3.53 -5.95 -35.98
N PRO A 390 2.85 -6.19 -37.09
CA PRO A 390 3.53 -6.31 -38.40
C PRO A 390 4.18 -5.00 -38.87
N ASN A 391 3.61 -3.84 -38.47
CA ASN A 391 4.04 -2.51 -38.90
C ASN A 391 4.30 -1.61 -37.69
N ALA A 392 4.90 -2.17 -36.62
CA ALA A 392 5.01 -1.50 -35.34
C ALA A 392 5.74 -0.15 -35.40
N GLN A 393 6.81 -0.07 -36.21
CA GLN A 393 7.60 1.15 -36.35
C GLN A 393 6.78 2.30 -36.94
N GLU A 394 5.95 2.03 -37.97
CA GLU A 394 5.11 3.04 -38.60
C GLU A 394 3.94 3.43 -37.70
N MET A 395 3.22 2.43 -37.17
CA MET A 395 2.00 2.65 -36.34
C MET A 395 2.31 3.33 -35.02
N GLU A 396 3.40 2.99 -34.36
CA GLU A 396 3.77 3.52 -33.04
C GLU A 396 4.68 4.76 -33.11
N SER A 397 5.19 5.15 -34.29
CA SER A 397 6.16 6.25 -34.46
C SER A 397 5.72 7.55 -33.79
N THR A 398 4.47 7.95 -33.99
CA THR A 398 3.91 9.17 -33.40
C THR A 398 3.88 9.11 -31.85
N TYR A 399 3.54 7.98 -31.28
CA TYR A 399 3.44 7.78 -29.84
C TYR A 399 4.81 7.67 -29.19
N ILE A 400 5.76 7.01 -29.87
CA ILE A 400 7.17 6.95 -29.47
C ILE A 400 7.77 8.35 -29.49
N GLN A 401 7.51 9.13 -30.55
CA GLN A 401 8.02 10.51 -30.65
C GLN A 401 7.48 11.39 -29.51
N ARG A 402 6.17 11.32 -29.22
CA ARG A 402 5.58 12.04 -28.09
C ARG A 402 6.23 11.67 -26.75
N ASN A 403 6.57 10.39 -26.54
CA ASN A 403 7.26 9.92 -25.34
C ASN A 403 8.71 10.43 -25.28
N ILE A 404 9.43 10.43 -26.42
CA ILE A 404 10.78 11.00 -26.53
C ILE A 404 10.76 12.49 -26.20
N ASP A 405 9.84 13.24 -26.79
CA ASP A 405 9.75 14.69 -26.59
C ASP A 405 9.42 15.04 -25.13
N ALA A 406 8.47 14.30 -24.52
CA ALA A 406 8.14 14.47 -23.11
C ALA A 406 9.33 14.14 -22.19
N THR A 407 10.07 13.06 -22.50
CA THR A 407 11.26 12.66 -21.74
C THR A 407 12.36 13.70 -21.87
N ARG A 408 12.64 14.18 -23.07
CA ARG A 408 13.63 15.25 -23.31
C ARG A 408 13.28 16.53 -22.56
N ALA A 409 12.01 16.93 -22.59
CA ALA A 409 11.56 18.11 -21.86
C ALA A 409 11.70 17.92 -20.34
N ALA A 410 11.34 16.73 -19.80
CA ALA A 410 11.44 16.43 -18.38
C ALA A 410 12.87 16.48 -17.85
N TYR A 411 13.85 16.06 -18.65
CA TYR A 411 15.28 16.13 -18.30
C TYR A 411 15.96 17.42 -18.77
N GLY A 412 15.23 18.38 -19.37
CA GLY A 412 15.80 19.61 -19.89
C GLY A 412 16.72 19.41 -21.11
N LEU A 413 16.65 18.23 -21.76
CA LEU A 413 17.47 17.93 -22.94
C LEU A 413 17.00 18.64 -24.20
N ASP A 414 15.81 19.21 -24.19
CA ASP A 414 15.30 20.12 -25.24
C ASP A 414 16.11 21.42 -25.37
N LYS A 415 16.85 21.78 -24.31
CA LYS A 415 17.74 22.96 -24.27
C LYS A 415 19.16 22.64 -24.74
N VAL A 416 19.48 21.36 -24.95
CA VAL A 416 20.81 20.94 -25.40
C VAL A 416 21.00 21.29 -26.87
N LYS A 417 22.03 22.11 -27.16
CA LYS A 417 22.41 22.44 -28.51
C LYS A 417 23.25 21.31 -29.10
N ALA A 418 22.70 20.62 -30.10
CA ALA A 418 23.43 19.59 -30.82
C ALA A 418 24.22 20.22 -31.99
N GLU A 419 25.52 20.05 -31.99
CA GLU A 419 26.39 20.48 -33.07
C GLU A 419 26.95 19.27 -33.82
N GLN A 420 26.93 19.34 -35.15
CA GLN A 420 27.53 18.28 -35.97
C GLN A 420 29.05 18.41 -35.92
N TYR A 421 29.68 17.35 -35.46
CA TYR A 421 31.14 17.27 -35.41
C TYR A 421 31.62 16.30 -36.53
N LYS A 422 32.53 16.82 -37.39
CA LYS A 422 33.24 15.96 -38.35
C LYS A 422 34.38 15.25 -37.63
N ALA A 423 34.15 13.99 -37.24
CA ALA A 423 35.23 13.17 -36.74
C ALA A 423 36.21 12.86 -37.87
N THR A 424 37.42 13.36 -37.79
CA THR A 424 38.54 13.03 -38.71
C THR A 424 39.62 12.32 -37.91
N THR A 425 40.28 11.35 -38.54
CA THR A 425 41.43 10.65 -37.96
C THR A 425 42.72 11.48 -38.10
N GLU A 426 42.68 12.53 -38.92
CA GLU A 426 43.77 13.48 -39.11
C GLU A 426 43.47 14.73 -38.26
N GLY A 427 44.23 14.92 -37.19
CA GLY A 427 44.16 16.12 -36.36
C GLY A 427 44.94 17.25 -37.01
N GLU A 428 44.35 18.44 -37.10
CA GLU A 428 45.08 19.64 -37.45
C GLU A 428 46.09 19.99 -36.37
N GLU A 429 47.24 20.54 -36.78
CA GLU A 429 48.26 20.98 -35.82
C GLU A 429 47.68 22.06 -34.90
N GLY A 430 47.65 21.79 -33.57
CA GLY A 430 47.03 22.66 -32.57
C GLY A 430 45.60 22.29 -32.15
N ALA A 431 44.91 21.36 -32.82
CA ALA A 431 43.52 21.00 -32.52
C ALA A 431 43.28 20.52 -31.06
N LEU A 432 44.28 19.88 -30.44
CA LEU A 432 44.24 19.50 -29.02
C LEU A 432 44.33 20.73 -28.10
N ALA A 433 45.09 21.75 -28.50
CA ALA A 433 45.18 23.02 -27.76
C ALA A 433 43.89 23.81 -27.86
N ASP A 434 43.25 23.84 -29.03
CA ASP A 434 41.96 24.48 -29.24
C ASP A 434 40.81 23.76 -28.52
N SER A 435 40.97 22.47 -28.29
CA SER A 435 40.04 21.66 -27.51
C SER A 435 40.46 21.46 -26.05
N ALA A 436 41.46 22.22 -25.57
CA ALA A 436 42.05 22.04 -24.25
C ALA A 436 41.03 22.13 -23.09
N GLU A 437 40.03 22.99 -23.22
CA GLU A 437 38.97 23.15 -22.24
C GLU A 437 38.10 21.90 -22.14
N SER A 438 37.77 21.27 -23.27
CA SER A 438 37.00 20.01 -23.30
C SER A 438 37.84 18.82 -22.83
N THR A 439 39.12 18.75 -23.23
CA THR A 439 40.00 17.64 -22.84
C THR A 439 40.43 17.73 -21.39
N ALA A 440 40.58 18.91 -20.83
CA ALA A 440 40.91 19.11 -19.40
C ALA A 440 39.79 18.66 -18.46
N GLN A 441 38.57 18.59 -18.94
CA GLN A 441 37.40 18.17 -18.15
C GLN A 441 37.04 16.69 -18.34
N ILE A 442 37.75 15.92 -19.17
CA ILE A 442 37.52 14.50 -19.32
C ILE A 442 37.87 13.77 -18.02
N ARG A 443 36.88 13.11 -17.43
CA ARG A 443 37.06 12.36 -16.20
C ARG A 443 37.88 11.09 -16.46
N LEU A 444 38.90 10.86 -15.63
CA LEU A 444 39.69 9.64 -15.61
C LEU A 444 39.21 8.66 -14.54
N LEU A 445 38.65 9.17 -13.43
CA LEU A 445 38.19 8.35 -12.32
C LEU A 445 36.72 8.00 -12.52
N ASP A 446 36.41 6.70 -12.72
CA ASP A 446 35.05 6.21 -12.80
C ASP A 446 34.44 6.09 -11.39
N PRO A 447 33.36 6.82 -11.07
CA PRO A 447 32.74 6.81 -9.75
C PRO A 447 32.13 5.46 -9.37
N GLN A 448 31.82 4.59 -10.33
CA GLN A 448 31.22 3.28 -10.07
C GLN A 448 32.28 2.24 -9.62
N ILE A 449 33.55 2.43 -10.00
CA ILE A 449 34.61 1.46 -9.73
C ILE A 449 35.68 1.96 -8.77
N ILE A 450 35.74 3.27 -8.48
CA ILE A 450 36.82 3.84 -7.67
C ILE A 450 36.64 3.69 -6.16
N SER A 451 35.43 3.37 -5.68
CA SER A 451 35.12 3.25 -4.26
C SER A 451 36.03 2.27 -3.50
N PRO A 452 36.37 1.09 -4.01
CA PRO A 452 37.33 0.20 -3.35
C PRO A 452 38.70 0.85 -3.15
N THR A 453 39.17 1.68 -4.09
CA THR A 453 40.41 2.42 -3.96
C THR A 453 40.32 3.48 -2.87
N PHE A 454 39.19 4.19 -2.77
CA PHE A 454 38.92 5.12 -1.66
C PHE A 454 38.93 4.39 -0.32
N LYS A 455 38.28 3.21 -0.22
CA LYS A 455 38.31 2.37 0.97
C LYS A 455 39.75 1.99 1.32
N GLN A 456 40.52 1.46 0.39
CA GLN A 456 41.90 1.04 0.61
C GLN A 456 42.82 2.16 1.11
N LEU A 457 42.71 3.36 0.54
CA LEU A 457 43.61 4.47 0.81
C LEU A 457 43.17 5.37 1.98
N GLN A 458 41.84 5.47 2.25
CA GLN A 458 41.27 6.50 3.10
C GLN A 458 40.31 6.00 4.19
N GLN A 459 39.98 4.72 4.25
CA GLN A 459 39.04 4.17 5.24
C GLN A 459 39.57 4.31 6.66
N SER A 460 40.86 4.09 6.87
CA SER A 460 41.58 4.19 8.15
C SER A 460 41.23 3.11 9.19
N LYS A 461 39.95 2.86 9.43
CA LYS A 461 39.40 1.88 10.38
C LYS A 461 38.20 1.13 9.77
N GLN A 462 37.97 -0.11 10.24
CA GLN A 462 36.92 -0.97 9.69
C GLN A 462 35.50 -0.45 9.96
N TYR A 463 35.31 0.34 11.01
CA TYR A 463 34.04 0.99 11.32
C TYR A 463 33.76 2.27 10.50
N TYR A 464 34.58 2.56 9.49
CA TYR A 464 34.27 3.55 8.47
C TYR A 464 34.06 2.88 7.11
N THR A 465 33.17 3.44 6.31
CA THR A 465 32.93 2.98 4.95
C THR A 465 32.69 4.15 4.01
N PHE A 466 32.75 3.89 2.71
CA PHE A 466 32.30 4.80 1.65
C PHE A 466 31.20 4.12 0.85
N ALA A 467 30.31 4.91 0.26
CA ALA A 467 29.31 4.39 -0.66
C ALA A 467 29.94 3.59 -1.81
N ASP A 468 29.26 2.55 -2.29
CA ASP A 468 29.76 1.70 -3.39
C ASP A 468 29.95 2.50 -4.69
N THR A 469 29.09 3.46 -4.95
CA THR A 469 29.24 4.47 -6.00
C THR A 469 29.49 5.81 -5.35
N VAL A 470 30.62 6.44 -5.63
CA VAL A 470 30.98 7.73 -5.09
C VAL A 470 30.32 8.86 -5.87
N ALA A 471 30.14 10.00 -5.25
CA ALA A 471 29.51 11.15 -5.89
C ALA A 471 30.47 11.88 -6.84
N VAL A 472 29.89 12.55 -7.81
CA VAL A 472 30.61 13.41 -8.76
C VAL A 472 30.03 14.81 -8.66
N ASP A 473 30.91 15.79 -8.53
CA ASP A 473 30.53 17.19 -8.38
C ASP A 473 31.60 18.12 -8.94
N LYS A 474 31.33 19.40 -8.97
CA LYS A 474 32.30 20.43 -9.34
C LYS A 474 32.59 21.34 -8.15
N TYR A 475 33.86 21.48 -7.82
CA TYR A 475 34.32 22.36 -6.75
C TYR A 475 35.29 23.39 -7.32
N ASP A 476 35.23 24.63 -6.82
CA ASP A 476 36.25 25.62 -7.06
C ASP A 476 37.46 25.32 -6.17
N VAL A 477 38.56 24.94 -6.79
CA VAL A 477 39.81 24.64 -6.10
C VAL A 477 40.86 25.60 -6.66
N ASP A 478 41.33 26.52 -5.84
CA ASP A 478 42.29 27.55 -6.21
C ASP A 478 41.84 28.47 -7.39
N GLY A 479 40.53 28.80 -7.45
CA GLY A 479 39.97 29.66 -8.49
C GLY A 479 39.67 28.92 -9.81
N VAL A 480 39.79 27.60 -9.85
CA VAL A 480 39.51 26.80 -11.03
C VAL A 480 38.43 25.76 -10.71
N SER A 481 37.37 25.75 -11.52
CA SER A 481 36.32 24.71 -11.41
C SER A 481 36.90 23.35 -11.77
N GLN A 482 36.96 22.45 -10.78
CA GLN A 482 37.54 21.11 -10.91
C GLN A 482 36.44 20.04 -10.92
N ASP A 483 36.50 19.14 -11.88
CA ASP A 483 35.71 17.90 -11.83
C ASP A 483 36.24 17.06 -10.67
N THR A 484 35.33 16.63 -9.81
CA THR A 484 35.66 16.04 -8.52
C THR A 484 34.91 14.74 -8.31
N VAL A 485 35.61 13.75 -7.80
CA VAL A 485 35.05 12.52 -7.25
C VAL A 485 35.13 12.62 -5.74
N ILE A 486 33.98 12.59 -5.06
CA ILE A 486 33.90 12.86 -3.61
C ILE A 486 33.08 11.78 -2.91
N ALA A 487 33.48 11.42 -1.69
CA ALA A 487 32.77 10.49 -0.83
C ALA A 487 32.82 10.93 0.63
N ALA A 488 31.71 10.77 1.32
CA ALA A 488 31.62 10.91 2.76
C ALA A 488 32.16 9.63 3.43
N ARG A 489 32.98 9.79 4.49
CA ARG A 489 33.41 8.66 5.32
C ARG A 489 32.34 8.38 6.35
N GLU A 490 31.46 7.46 6.03
CA GLU A 490 30.31 7.11 6.84
C GLU A 490 30.69 6.12 7.95
N LEU A 491 29.89 6.12 9.01
CA LEU A 491 30.02 5.12 10.09
C LEU A 491 29.41 3.79 9.64
N ASP A 492 30.15 2.71 9.83
CA ASP A 492 29.74 1.33 9.63
C ASP A 492 29.86 0.59 10.96
N LEU A 493 28.76 0.42 11.66
CA LEU A 493 28.73 -0.25 12.94
C LEU A 493 29.09 -1.74 12.84
N ASP A 494 28.88 -2.38 11.69
CA ASP A 494 29.21 -3.79 11.49
C ASP A 494 30.74 -4.02 11.45
N GLY A 495 31.50 -2.98 11.19
CA GLY A 495 32.97 -2.97 11.30
C GLY A 495 33.52 -2.81 12.71
N LEU A 496 32.67 -2.75 13.75
CA LEU A 496 33.11 -2.67 15.15
C LEU A 496 33.33 -4.06 15.74
N ASP A 497 34.48 -4.27 16.35
CA ASP A 497 34.83 -5.55 17.02
C ASP A 497 33.98 -5.77 18.30
N ASN A 498 33.61 -4.72 19.00
CA ASN A 498 32.92 -4.76 20.29
C ASN A 498 31.57 -4.06 20.24
N ARG A 499 30.61 -4.63 19.53
CA ARG A 499 29.24 -4.11 19.48
C ARG A 499 28.52 -4.33 20.79
N ASN A 500 27.96 -3.27 21.31
CA ASN A 500 27.05 -3.26 22.46
C ASN A 500 26.24 -1.97 22.42
N TRP A 501 25.17 -1.92 23.19
CA TRP A 501 24.26 -0.77 23.17
C TRP A 501 24.97 0.57 23.42
N VAL A 502 25.94 0.62 24.36
CA VAL A 502 26.67 1.85 24.68
C VAL A 502 27.49 2.31 23.48
N ASN A 503 28.25 1.38 22.88
CA ASN A 503 29.08 1.68 21.71
C ASN A 503 28.22 2.08 20.51
N ASP A 504 27.19 1.32 20.21
CA ASP A 504 26.38 1.48 19.00
C ASP A 504 25.53 2.77 19.05
N HIS A 505 25.10 3.19 20.27
CA HIS A 505 24.17 4.29 20.39
C HIS A 505 24.70 5.54 21.07
N THR A 506 25.83 5.47 21.81
CA THR A 506 26.31 6.63 22.57
C THR A 506 27.78 7.00 22.32
N VAL A 507 28.59 6.08 21.78
CA VAL A 507 30.01 6.30 21.52
C VAL A 507 30.25 6.51 20.04
N TYR A 508 29.91 5.54 19.20
CA TYR A 508 30.06 5.64 17.74
C TYR A 508 28.77 6.22 17.14
N THR A 509 28.67 7.53 17.12
CA THR A 509 27.44 8.25 16.76
C THR A 509 27.46 8.87 15.37
N HIS A 510 28.62 9.00 14.73
CA HIS A 510 28.80 9.69 13.46
C HIS A 510 29.99 9.20 12.67
N GLY A 511 29.95 9.36 11.36
CA GLY A 511 31.09 9.27 10.47
C GLY A 511 31.95 10.54 10.53
N TYR A 512 33.08 10.57 9.81
CA TYR A 512 34.02 11.69 9.92
C TYR A 512 34.64 12.06 8.59
N GLY A 513 34.35 13.28 8.15
CA GLY A 513 34.97 13.94 7.03
C GLY A 513 34.56 13.43 5.66
N VAL A 514 34.96 14.18 4.66
CA VAL A 514 34.83 13.79 3.25
C VAL A 514 36.20 13.56 2.65
N VAL A 515 36.24 12.78 1.60
CA VAL A 515 37.44 12.52 0.80
C VAL A 515 37.13 12.94 -0.63
N ALA A 516 37.97 13.81 -1.20
CA ALA A 516 37.76 14.34 -2.54
C ALA A 516 39.03 14.26 -3.37
N ALA A 517 38.88 13.76 -4.59
CA ALA A 517 39.96 13.65 -5.58
C ALA A 517 39.59 14.40 -6.86
N TYR A 518 40.58 14.90 -7.56
CA TYR A 518 40.38 15.44 -8.91
C TYR A 518 39.89 14.33 -9.84
N GLY A 519 38.79 14.55 -10.54
CA GLY A 519 38.22 13.55 -11.44
C GLY A 519 39.10 13.22 -12.66
N ASN A 520 40.01 14.15 -13.02
CA ASN A 520 40.86 14.09 -14.21
C ASN A 520 42.36 14.03 -13.90
N LYS A 521 42.78 13.85 -12.63
CA LYS A 521 44.22 13.85 -12.27
C LYS A 521 44.55 12.62 -11.42
N VAL A 522 45.69 12.03 -11.70
CA VAL A 522 46.28 10.95 -10.93
C VAL A 522 47.69 11.31 -10.44
N THR A 523 48.17 10.61 -9.45
CA THR A 523 49.56 10.65 -9.00
C THR A 523 50.47 9.95 -9.99
N ALA A 524 51.78 10.04 -9.80
CA ALA A 524 52.76 9.33 -10.63
C ALA A 524 52.57 7.81 -10.61
N ASP A 525 52.05 7.27 -9.52
CA ASP A 525 51.78 5.85 -9.33
C ASP A 525 50.39 5.41 -9.83
N GLY A 526 49.66 6.31 -10.53
CA GLY A 526 48.34 6.03 -11.07
C GLY A 526 47.21 6.06 -10.01
N GLN A 527 47.47 6.48 -8.78
CA GLN A 527 46.49 6.63 -7.72
C GLN A 527 45.65 7.90 -7.88
N PRO A 528 44.42 7.97 -7.34
CA PRO A 528 43.65 9.21 -7.30
C PRO A 528 44.43 10.35 -6.65
N LYS A 529 44.47 11.50 -7.28
CA LYS A 529 45.08 12.71 -6.69
C LYS A 529 44.07 13.40 -5.79
N PHE A 530 44.18 13.15 -4.48
CA PHE A 530 43.30 13.78 -3.50
C PHE A 530 43.68 15.23 -3.26
N PHE A 531 42.70 16.08 -3.06
CA PHE A 531 42.86 17.46 -2.57
C PHE A 531 42.17 17.66 -1.21
N GLU A 532 41.39 16.68 -0.77
CA GLU A 532 40.81 16.56 0.57
C GLU A 532 40.95 15.11 1.02
N ALA A 533 41.68 14.84 2.11
CA ALA A 533 41.98 13.49 2.54
C ALA A 533 42.43 13.42 4.02
N GLY A 534 42.68 12.20 4.49
CA GLY A 534 43.20 11.94 5.83
C GLY A 534 42.15 11.89 6.93
N ILE A 535 42.60 11.64 8.15
CA ILE A 535 41.82 11.68 9.37
C ILE A 535 42.69 12.19 10.54
N PRO A 536 42.43 13.36 11.17
CA PRO A 536 41.37 14.29 10.75
C PRO A 536 41.56 14.76 9.32
N THR A 537 40.45 15.07 8.66
CA THR A 537 40.43 15.49 7.26
C THR A 537 41.18 16.81 7.07
N GLN A 538 42.01 16.90 6.04
CA GLN A 538 42.80 18.05 5.69
C GLN A 538 42.76 18.27 4.17
N GLY A 539 42.66 19.54 3.77
CA GLY A 539 42.65 19.90 2.37
C GLY A 539 41.91 21.17 2.09
N LYS A 540 41.51 21.38 0.84
CA LYS A 540 40.90 22.62 0.36
C LYS A 540 39.50 22.88 0.87
N LEU A 541 38.73 21.82 1.19
CA LEU A 541 37.37 21.97 1.74
C LEU A 541 37.44 22.29 3.22
N THR A 542 38.41 21.74 3.94
CA THR A 542 38.64 21.95 5.38
C THR A 542 39.04 23.40 5.69
N ASP A 543 39.63 24.13 4.73
CA ASP A 543 39.99 25.53 4.89
C ASP A 543 38.76 26.48 5.04
N SER A 544 37.55 25.97 4.78
CA SER A 544 36.32 26.75 4.97
C SER A 544 35.91 26.77 6.44
N GLU A 545 35.65 27.95 7.00
CA GLU A 545 35.11 28.14 8.35
C GLU A 545 33.76 27.43 8.59
N LYS A 546 33.06 27.05 7.52
CA LYS A 546 31.74 26.37 7.55
C LYS A 546 31.87 24.86 7.48
N TYR A 547 33.07 24.31 7.34
CA TYR A 547 33.25 22.88 7.23
C TYR A 547 33.01 22.19 8.58
N GLU A 548 32.00 21.29 8.63
CA GLU A 548 31.73 20.42 9.78
C GLU A 548 31.99 18.97 9.36
N PRO A 549 33.04 18.34 9.90
CA PRO A 549 33.44 17.00 9.47
C PRO A 549 32.56 15.87 9.98
N ARG A 550 31.73 16.10 10.99
CA ARG A 550 30.96 15.05 11.66
C ARG A 550 29.67 14.72 10.94
N ILE A 551 29.55 13.47 10.49
CA ILE A 551 28.46 13.01 9.63
C ILE A 551 27.49 12.17 10.47
N TYR A 552 26.54 12.84 11.09
CA TYR A 552 25.50 12.20 11.90
C TYR A 552 24.36 11.59 11.09
N PHE A 553 24.14 12.05 9.85
CA PHE A 553 23.10 11.60 8.93
C PHE A 553 23.73 11.12 7.64
N SER A 554 23.54 9.85 7.32
CA SER A 554 24.08 9.24 6.11
C SER A 554 23.28 7.99 5.72
N PRO A 555 23.34 7.53 4.47
CA PRO A 555 22.65 6.31 4.04
C PRO A 555 22.89 5.07 4.91
N ASN A 556 24.09 4.92 5.47
CA ASN A 556 24.44 3.80 6.33
C ASN A 556 24.09 4.01 7.81
N ALA A 557 23.61 5.17 8.22
CA ALA A 557 23.22 5.46 9.59
C ALA A 557 21.81 4.92 9.89
N THR A 558 21.65 3.61 9.98
CA THR A 558 20.35 2.92 10.18
C THR A 558 19.91 2.89 11.64
N GLU A 559 20.86 2.93 12.59
CA GLU A 559 20.58 2.88 14.02
C GLU A 559 20.33 4.29 14.60
N TYR A 560 19.55 4.37 15.69
CA TYR A 560 19.44 5.63 16.42
C TYR A 560 20.72 5.92 17.22
N SER A 561 21.00 7.20 17.46
CA SER A 561 22.10 7.62 18.34
C SER A 561 21.60 8.56 19.44
N ILE A 562 22.16 8.43 20.62
CA ILE A 562 21.93 9.32 21.75
C ILE A 562 23.20 10.15 21.93
N VAL A 563 23.06 11.43 21.69
CA VAL A 563 24.15 12.40 21.69
C VAL A 563 23.99 13.42 22.81
N GLY A 564 25.03 14.14 23.16
CA GLY A 564 25.04 15.17 24.18
C GLY A 564 25.48 14.65 25.56
N ALA A 565 26.74 14.91 25.94
CA ALA A 565 27.26 14.67 27.28
C ALA A 565 26.79 15.77 28.27
N PRO A 566 26.77 15.49 29.60
CA PRO A 566 26.48 16.50 30.61
C PRO A 566 27.52 17.63 30.57
N GLU A 567 27.10 18.86 30.83
CA GLU A 567 28.01 20.00 30.94
C GLU A 567 29.07 19.77 32.01
N GLY A 568 30.31 20.18 31.70
CA GLY A 568 31.46 20.03 32.60
C GLY A 568 32.01 18.62 32.77
N THR A 569 31.49 17.63 31.99
CA THR A 569 32.02 16.27 31.98
C THR A 569 32.86 16.03 30.72
N LYS A 570 33.77 15.01 30.81
CA LYS A 570 34.52 14.56 29.63
C LYS A 570 33.51 14.02 28.59
N SER A 571 33.63 14.49 27.34
CA SER A 571 32.85 13.97 26.24
C SER A 571 33.16 12.49 26.01
N TRP A 572 32.17 11.73 25.57
CA TRP A 572 32.31 10.29 25.34
C TRP A 572 31.93 9.84 23.93
N GLU A 573 31.42 10.74 23.09
CA GLU A 573 31.19 10.45 21.67
C GLU A 573 32.56 10.37 21.00
N PHE A 574 32.85 9.24 20.34
CA PHE A 574 34.09 9.06 19.61
C PHE A 574 34.07 9.92 18.35
N ASP A 575 35.07 10.76 18.20
CA ASP A 575 35.17 11.72 17.09
C ASP A 575 35.96 11.13 15.90
N TYR A 576 37.24 10.92 16.11
CA TYR A 576 38.10 10.27 15.11
C TYR A 576 39.29 9.58 15.77
N PRO A 577 39.91 8.58 15.11
CA PRO A 577 41.08 7.87 15.67
C PRO A 577 42.29 8.80 15.71
N THR A 578 42.90 8.91 16.90
CA THR A 578 44.18 9.58 17.11
C THR A 578 44.89 8.88 18.24
N GLY A 579 46.18 8.54 18.04
CA GLY A 579 46.94 7.79 19.05
C GLY A 579 46.26 6.49 19.47
N SER A 580 46.37 6.16 20.77
CA SER A 580 45.77 4.94 21.36
C SER A 580 44.31 5.08 21.80
N GLU A 581 43.87 6.30 22.16
CA GLU A 581 42.57 6.50 22.79
C GLU A 581 41.52 7.12 21.82
N GLY A 582 41.94 7.80 20.76
CA GLY A 582 41.07 8.56 19.87
C GLY A 582 40.63 9.91 20.45
N ALA A 583 40.14 10.80 19.58
CA ALA A 583 39.52 12.06 19.97
C ALA A 583 38.06 11.83 20.39
N THR A 584 37.56 12.65 21.31
CA THR A 584 36.16 12.64 21.74
C THR A 584 35.51 13.98 21.55
N ASN A 585 34.21 13.96 21.26
CA ASN A 585 33.38 15.13 21.00
C ASN A 585 32.09 15.08 21.82
N THR A 586 31.37 16.18 21.82
CA THR A 586 29.99 16.28 22.28
C THR A 586 29.19 16.98 21.19
N PHE A 587 28.07 16.40 20.80
CA PHE A 587 27.17 16.98 19.81
C PHE A 587 26.77 18.41 20.17
N LYS A 588 26.90 19.33 19.21
CA LYS A 588 26.58 20.74 19.36
C LYS A 588 25.47 21.21 18.41
N GLY A 589 24.97 20.28 17.57
CA GLY A 589 23.89 20.56 16.64
C GLY A 589 22.53 20.71 17.32
N ASP A 590 21.57 21.14 16.56
CA ASP A 590 20.17 21.32 16.96
C ASP A 590 19.27 20.15 16.56
N GLY A 591 19.84 19.10 15.94
CA GLY A 591 19.10 17.93 15.48
C GLY A 591 18.65 16.99 16.59
N GLY A 592 17.46 16.42 16.44
CA GLY A 592 16.88 15.43 17.34
C GLY A 592 16.17 15.99 18.58
N PRO A 593 15.09 15.34 19.00
CA PRO A 593 14.35 15.71 20.21
C PRO A 593 15.16 15.49 21.48
N LYS A 594 14.96 16.37 22.49
CA LYS A 594 15.56 16.20 23.81
C LYS A 594 14.88 15.07 24.58
N ILE A 595 15.69 14.17 25.13
CA ILE A 595 15.22 13.02 25.93
C ILE A 595 15.63 13.09 27.40
N GLY A 596 16.00 14.28 27.88
CA GLY A 596 16.50 14.47 29.24
C GLY A 596 15.50 14.18 30.36
N ASN A 597 14.20 14.27 30.14
CA ASN A 597 13.18 14.00 31.14
C ASN A 597 12.70 12.54 31.09
N ILE A 598 12.23 12.04 32.24
CA ILE A 598 11.82 10.65 32.42
C ILE A 598 10.64 10.25 31.51
N PHE A 599 9.74 11.17 31.19
CA PHE A 599 8.60 10.90 30.32
C PHE A 599 9.05 10.67 28.87
N SER A 600 9.92 11.54 28.35
CA SER A 600 10.50 11.36 27.01
C SER A 600 11.32 10.06 26.94
N ARG A 601 12.14 9.76 27.95
CA ARG A 601 12.90 8.49 28.02
C ARG A 601 11.98 7.28 27.95
N LEU A 602 10.87 7.29 28.68
CA LEU A 602 9.89 6.20 28.66
C LEU A 602 9.27 6.02 27.27
N LEU A 603 8.86 7.11 26.62
CA LEU A 603 8.27 7.05 25.29
C LEU A 603 9.26 6.50 24.25
N TYR A 604 10.51 6.97 24.29
CA TYR A 604 11.54 6.47 23.37
C TYR A 604 12.02 5.05 23.71
N ALA A 605 12.07 4.68 24.99
CA ALA A 605 12.34 3.30 25.40
C ALA A 605 11.29 2.33 24.83
N ILE A 606 10.01 2.73 24.84
CA ILE A 606 8.92 1.95 24.26
C ILE A 606 9.04 1.92 22.74
N ARG A 607 9.30 3.06 22.10
CA ARG A 607 9.42 3.16 20.64
C ARG A 607 10.50 2.22 20.09
N PHE A 608 11.67 2.21 20.72
CA PHE A 608 12.83 1.44 20.26
C PHE A 608 12.99 0.09 20.97
N GLY A 609 12.10 -0.25 21.91
CA GLY A 609 12.19 -1.51 22.66
C GLY A 609 13.45 -1.65 23.50
N SER A 610 14.01 -0.52 23.99
CA SER A 610 15.28 -0.46 24.69
C SER A 610 15.11 0.12 26.10
N ASP A 611 15.21 -0.75 27.10
CA ASP A 611 15.21 -0.36 28.52
C ASP A 611 16.42 0.49 28.92
N GLN A 612 17.52 0.36 28.19
CA GLN A 612 18.75 1.12 28.40
C GLN A 612 18.55 2.63 28.18
N ILE A 613 17.63 3.05 27.30
CA ILE A 613 17.24 4.46 27.16
C ILE A 613 16.70 5.01 28.48
N LEU A 614 16.00 4.18 29.26
CA LEU A 614 15.39 4.59 30.52
C LEU A 614 16.38 4.59 31.68
N PHE A 615 17.25 3.57 31.73
CA PHE A 615 18.07 3.28 32.92
C PHE A 615 19.56 3.61 32.79
N SER A 616 20.07 3.86 31.57
CA SER A 616 21.48 4.14 31.36
C SER A 616 21.91 5.52 31.89
N ASN A 617 23.07 5.57 32.54
CA ASN A 617 23.72 6.81 32.93
C ASN A 617 24.24 7.64 31.75
N ARG A 618 24.26 7.06 30.53
CA ARG A 618 24.62 7.77 29.31
C ARG A 618 23.51 8.72 28.83
N VAL A 619 22.27 8.53 29.32
CA VAL A 619 21.16 9.42 29.03
C VAL A 619 21.01 10.44 30.15
N ASN A 620 21.16 11.72 29.84
CA ASN A 620 21.16 12.82 30.78
C ASN A 620 20.23 13.98 30.35
N SER A 621 20.21 15.09 31.08
CA SER A 621 19.35 16.25 30.81
C SER A 621 19.63 16.90 29.45
N ASN A 622 20.86 16.83 28.95
CA ASN A 622 21.29 17.45 27.70
C ASN A 622 21.17 16.48 26.51
N SER A 623 20.86 15.20 26.77
CA SER A 623 20.81 14.19 25.71
C SER A 623 19.69 14.47 24.71
N GLN A 624 20.06 14.31 23.43
CA GLN A 624 19.18 14.33 22.26
C GLN A 624 19.24 12.96 21.60
N ILE A 625 18.12 12.56 20.96
CA ILE A 625 18.07 11.30 20.22
C ILE A 625 17.96 11.60 18.72
N LEU A 626 18.91 11.09 17.97
CA LEU A 626 18.93 11.14 16.51
C LEU A 626 18.41 9.82 15.97
N TYR A 627 17.36 9.84 15.19
CA TYR A 627 16.81 8.67 14.50
C TYR A 627 16.30 9.07 13.12
N ASP A 628 15.87 8.15 12.29
CA ASP A 628 15.58 8.38 10.87
C ASP A 628 16.73 9.10 10.16
N ARG A 629 17.96 8.66 10.48
CA ARG A 629 19.21 9.29 10.06
C ARG A 629 19.63 8.93 8.64
N SER A 630 19.01 7.91 8.06
CA SER A 630 19.29 7.47 6.70
C SER A 630 18.42 8.25 5.71
N PRO A 631 18.95 9.26 4.98
CA PRO A 631 18.23 9.93 3.93
C PRO A 631 17.94 8.93 2.82
N LYS A 632 16.67 8.59 2.62
CA LYS A 632 16.25 7.75 1.50
C LYS A 632 16.35 8.53 0.19
N ALA A 633 16.56 7.80 -0.88
CA ALA A 633 16.90 8.24 -2.24
C ALA A 633 15.97 9.29 -2.92
N VAL A 634 14.97 9.83 -2.25
CA VAL A 634 14.18 10.99 -2.72
C VAL A 634 15.07 12.23 -2.96
N SER A 635 16.24 12.25 -2.34
CA SER A 635 17.24 13.31 -2.50
C SER A 635 17.94 13.32 -3.87
N TYR A 636 17.87 12.27 -4.67
CA TYR A 636 18.47 12.29 -6.02
C TYR A 636 17.88 13.38 -6.92
N THR A 637 16.63 13.73 -6.75
CA THR A 637 16.01 14.84 -7.49
C THR A 637 16.45 16.20 -7.00
N HIS A 638 16.98 16.32 -5.78
CA HIS A 638 17.44 17.59 -5.23
C HIS A 638 18.93 17.85 -5.44
N LEU A 639 19.73 16.80 -5.67
CA LEU A 639 21.15 16.93 -6.01
C LEU A 639 21.39 17.47 -7.42
N THR A 640 20.36 17.52 -8.25
CA THR A 640 20.43 18.07 -9.61
C THR A 640 19.89 19.50 -9.71
N LEU A 641 19.41 20.09 -8.62
CA LEU A 641 19.05 21.52 -8.65
C LEU A 641 20.32 22.35 -8.66
N PRO A 642 20.52 23.21 -9.67
CA PRO A 642 21.63 24.14 -9.64
C PRO A 642 21.45 25.03 -8.41
N THR A 643 22.35 24.95 -7.48
CA THR A 643 22.49 25.95 -6.44
C THR A 643 22.97 27.21 -7.11
N ASN A 644 22.08 28.17 -7.32
CA ASN A 644 22.47 29.56 -7.65
C ASN A 644 23.18 30.18 -6.46
#